data_9d6bab2a730de45087d7ae3997309d6d
#
_entry.id   9d6bab2a730de45087d7ae3997309d6d
#
_cell.length_a   1.000
_cell.length_b   1.000
_cell.length_c   1.000
_cell.angle_alpha   90.00
_cell.angle_beta   90.00
_cell.angle_gamma   90.00
#
_symmetry.space_group_name_H-M   'P 1'
#
loop_
_entity.id
_entity.type
_entity.pdbx_description
1 polymer ?
#
loop_
_entity_poly.entity_id
_entity_poly.type
_entity_poly.pdbx_seq_one_letter_code
_entity_poly.pdbx_strand_id
1 'polypeptide(L)'
;MRILLYTAALTAALASISAAAAAPPLPPRSLSGVVADTSGAPLGQVRVTVLEARRTTTTDPQGRYTLPSLPSGTYSVSFALVGYAPQVQRVTVGETDVDLDVVLRATLIELPELQVTASPLATTSLTSPQPTSLLSSEELQANRAPSLGETINSLPGVRSLSTGSGVGKPVIRGLSSNRVLVLADGQRLESQQWGDEHGPQVEAGEAERIEVIRGPASVLYGSDALGGVVNVVTPPLPDAIGREPFVGGRLLASYSTNNEQPDGTVTLEGASGAVGVRGSFTGRRSSDITTPAGELFNSGGRTLNGSGTVGYRGGFGSVSASYTRRDERVEIHEDPAEDPGATPLQRIAQDRVHVGASLAAGASHFDVDLGYERNRRREFEEADAAEVALGLLARTYSADVRFHHVLLGPFAGIVGLSGLRNEFDKFGEETLIPENAYNNIGLYAFEQAELGRWNFSLGARYDYRRLSVEDDEELGVVAQQRNYNSVTGNVGALYRVAEPAAVVLNVGRGYRAPTAFDLFSNGVHEGTVRFERGDSTLENETSVNTDLAIRLQTNDLSAEAGVFANYIDNFIFPNPTGELDPESGLQIFDINQGNARLTGFEAAVEYHVTSLLHLRGTADYTRGQNRSTGTPLPFIPPFRATYRARLEGREDGLVQRPYFSVGGESNTRQSRLDTEDFAPEGYTLVHLGAGFGVPAGGTSIAFDFQLRNLFDEEYANFLSRYKTYALDPGRNFVLQVGTEF
;
A
#
# COMPACT_ATOMS: atom_id res chain seq x y z
N MET A 1 18.16 3.00 -34.36
CA MET A 1 17.65 4.24 -35.00
C MET A 1 16.33 4.72 -34.41
N ARG A 2 15.44 3.88 -33.89
CA ARG A 2 14.18 4.32 -33.22
C ARG A 2 14.39 4.87 -31.79
N ILE A 3 15.37 4.39 -31.05
CA ILE A 3 15.70 4.90 -29.70
C ILE A 3 16.24 6.36 -29.75
N LEU A 4 16.96 6.74 -30.80
CA LEU A 4 17.46 8.10 -30.99
C LEU A 4 16.36 9.15 -31.29
N LEU A 5 15.22 8.71 -31.81
CA LEU A 5 14.08 9.62 -32.08
C LEU A 5 13.25 9.91 -30.81
N TYR A 6 13.18 8.97 -29.87
CA TYR A 6 12.49 9.20 -28.58
C TYR A 6 13.33 10.03 -27.61
N THR A 7 14.66 9.87 -27.61
CA THR A 7 15.56 10.74 -26.84
C THR A 7 15.58 12.17 -27.40
N ALA A 8 15.48 12.35 -28.72
CA ALA A 8 15.40 13.69 -29.33
C ALA A 8 14.03 14.37 -29.06
N ALA A 9 12.93 13.63 -28.97
CA ALA A 9 11.63 14.19 -28.62
C ALA A 9 11.56 14.59 -27.14
N LEU A 10 12.16 13.78 -26.25
CA LEU A 10 12.21 14.08 -24.82
C LEU A 10 13.15 15.26 -24.53
N THR A 11 14.31 15.36 -25.23
CA THR A 11 15.22 16.51 -25.12
C THR A 11 14.62 17.78 -25.74
N ALA A 12 13.82 17.67 -26.79
CA ALA A 12 13.12 18.81 -27.37
C ALA A 12 11.97 19.32 -26.48
N ALA A 13 11.25 18.40 -25.80
CA ALA A 13 10.24 18.75 -24.80
C ALA A 13 10.87 19.40 -23.56
N LEU A 14 11.99 18.88 -23.07
CA LEU A 14 12.77 19.45 -21.97
C LEU A 14 13.42 20.82 -22.35
N ALA A 15 13.85 20.98 -23.60
CA ALA A 15 14.40 22.22 -24.08
C ALA A 15 13.32 23.29 -24.29
N SER A 16 12.09 22.92 -24.66
CA SER A 16 10.98 23.90 -24.79
C SER A 16 10.43 24.34 -23.42
N ILE A 17 10.58 23.52 -22.35
CA ILE A 17 10.30 23.95 -20.98
C ILE A 17 11.37 24.96 -20.48
N SER A 18 12.60 24.86 -20.96
CA SER A 18 13.70 25.79 -20.64
C SER A 18 13.54 27.17 -21.24
N ALA A 19 12.67 27.37 -22.23
CA ALA A 19 12.48 28.61 -22.95
C ALA A 19 11.32 29.49 -22.45
N ALA A 20 10.45 28.96 -21.57
CA ALA A 20 9.62 29.81 -20.73
C ALA A 20 10.52 30.42 -19.66
N ALA A 21 11.13 31.59 -19.95
CA ALA A 21 12.01 32.30 -19.05
C ALA A 21 11.33 32.45 -17.68
N ALA A 22 11.59 31.50 -16.80
CA ALA A 22 11.23 31.60 -15.40
C ALA A 22 11.94 32.83 -14.86
N ALA A 23 11.18 33.76 -14.30
CA ALA A 23 11.76 34.78 -13.44
C ALA A 23 12.73 34.09 -12.47
N PRO A 24 13.88 34.69 -12.14
CA PRO A 24 14.82 34.05 -11.22
C PRO A 24 14.06 33.60 -9.97
N PRO A 25 14.27 32.35 -9.48
CA PRO A 25 13.57 31.86 -8.31
C PRO A 25 13.77 32.88 -7.19
N LEU A 26 12.66 33.26 -6.53
CA LEU A 26 12.71 34.15 -5.39
C LEU A 26 13.61 33.51 -4.31
N PRO A 27 14.41 34.33 -3.58
CA PRO A 27 15.26 33.79 -2.55
C PRO A 27 14.43 32.98 -1.55
N PRO A 28 14.91 31.80 -1.12
CA PRO A 28 14.19 30.92 -0.21
C PRO A 28 13.90 31.67 1.11
N ARG A 29 12.70 31.48 1.64
CA ARG A 29 12.18 32.13 2.83
C ARG A 29 12.06 31.15 3.99
N SER A 30 11.92 31.66 5.20
CA SER A 30 11.67 30.87 6.38
C SER A 30 10.18 30.85 6.72
N LEU A 31 9.72 29.71 7.22
CA LEU A 31 8.46 29.56 7.95
C LEU A 31 8.83 29.36 9.42
N SER A 32 8.33 30.23 10.28
CA SER A 32 8.57 30.21 11.73
C SER A 32 7.27 30.42 12.50
N GLY A 33 7.28 30.22 13.78
CA GLY A 33 6.15 30.49 14.66
C GLY A 33 6.26 29.80 16.00
N VAL A 34 5.18 29.87 16.78
CA VAL A 34 5.06 29.25 18.11
C VAL A 34 3.87 28.29 18.14
N VAL A 35 4.09 27.11 18.71
CA VAL A 35 3.00 26.16 18.98
C VAL A 35 2.70 26.15 20.47
N ALA A 36 1.42 26.35 20.82
CA ALA A 36 0.94 26.36 22.18
C ALA A 36 -0.29 25.44 22.34
N ASP A 37 -0.66 25.14 23.56
CA ASP A 37 -1.94 24.49 23.87
C ASP A 37 -3.09 25.51 24.00
N THR A 38 -4.31 25.01 24.25
CA THR A 38 -5.50 25.86 24.44
C THR A 38 -5.47 26.74 25.68
N SER A 39 -4.54 26.51 26.62
CA SER A 39 -4.29 27.37 27.79
C SER A 39 -3.25 28.47 27.50
N GLY A 40 -2.59 28.41 26.32
CA GLY A 40 -1.49 29.29 25.94
C GLY A 40 -0.13 28.81 26.41
N ALA A 41 -0.02 27.59 26.99
CA ALA A 41 1.27 27.03 27.38
C ALA A 41 2.04 26.55 26.12
N PRO A 42 3.35 26.91 26.00
CA PRO A 42 4.14 26.51 24.84
C PRO A 42 4.36 25.00 24.81
N LEU A 43 4.29 24.41 23.60
CA LEU A 43 4.47 22.98 23.37
C LEU A 43 5.82 22.69 22.70
N GLY A 44 6.74 22.10 23.45
CA GLY A 44 7.99 21.57 22.93
C GLY A 44 7.81 20.21 22.26
N GLN A 45 8.75 19.81 21.39
CA GLN A 45 8.76 18.53 20.69
C GLN A 45 7.59 18.32 19.72
N VAL A 46 6.85 19.37 19.34
CA VAL A 46 5.85 19.28 18.29
C VAL A 46 6.55 19.04 16.96
N ARG A 47 6.19 17.98 16.28
CA ARG A 47 6.66 17.73 14.91
C ARG A 47 5.94 18.69 13.96
N VAL A 48 6.68 19.52 13.26
CA VAL A 48 6.17 20.45 12.26
C VAL A 48 6.64 19.97 10.88
N THR A 49 5.71 19.54 10.04
CA THR A 49 6.01 18.96 8.73
C THR A 49 5.38 19.80 7.63
N VAL A 50 6.19 20.29 6.69
CA VAL A 50 5.72 20.89 5.42
C VAL A 50 5.57 19.74 4.42
N LEU A 51 4.35 19.40 4.08
CA LEU A 51 4.00 18.13 3.44
C LEU A 51 4.50 18.07 2.01
N GLU A 52 4.22 19.07 1.20
CA GLU A 52 4.62 19.13 -0.22
C GLU A 52 6.14 19.25 -0.36
N ALA A 53 6.79 19.94 0.58
CA ALA A 53 8.24 20.04 0.61
C ALA A 53 8.92 18.84 1.29
N ARG A 54 8.15 17.95 1.90
CA ARG A 54 8.63 16.77 2.69
C ARG A 54 9.73 17.19 3.70
N ARG A 55 9.48 18.31 4.42
CA ARG A 55 10.42 18.86 5.41
C ARG A 55 9.81 18.83 6.79
N THR A 56 10.61 18.41 7.76
CA THR A 56 10.19 18.30 9.15
C THR A 56 11.17 19.03 10.05
N THR A 57 10.65 19.70 11.08
CA THR A 57 11.38 20.22 12.22
C THR A 57 10.61 19.90 13.50
N THR A 58 11.17 20.17 14.66
CA THR A 58 10.49 20.07 15.97
C THR A 58 10.56 21.39 16.69
N THR A 59 9.53 21.70 17.49
CA THR A 59 9.54 22.87 18.36
C THR A 59 10.54 22.69 19.51
N ASP A 60 11.15 23.81 19.92
CA ASP A 60 11.97 23.89 21.13
C ASP A 60 11.08 23.86 22.40
N PRO A 61 11.67 23.83 23.64
CA PRO A 61 10.89 23.86 24.89
C PRO A 61 10.01 25.12 25.07
N GLN A 62 10.27 26.17 24.31
CA GLN A 62 9.46 27.38 24.27
C GLN A 62 8.38 27.36 23.18
N GLY A 63 8.18 26.19 22.55
CA GLY A 63 7.22 25.99 21.48
C GLY A 63 7.60 26.61 20.13
N ARG A 64 8.81 27.12 19.96
CA ARG A 64 9.24 27.80 18.73
C ARG A 64 9.76 26.82 17.70
N TYR A 65 9.45 27.07 16.44
CA TYR A 65 9.98 26.31 15.32
C TYR A 65 10.44 27.24 14.20
N THR A 66 11.36 26.73 13.38
CA THR A 66 11.80 27.39 12.15
C THR A 66 12.10 26.35 11.08
N LEU A 67 11.58 26.57 9.90
CA LEU A 67 11.86 25.83 8.66
C LEU A 67 12.48 26.80 7.66
N PRO A 68 13.82 26.91 7.62
CA PRO A 68 14.51 27.82 6.73
C PRO A 68 14.45 27.33 5.28
N SER A 69 14.64 28.24 4.34
CA SER A 69 14.88 27.91 2.92
C SER A 69 13.75 27.14 2.24
N LEU A 70 12.49 27.51 2.52
CA LEU A 70 11.35 27.05 1.74
C LEU A 70 11.27 27.84 0.42
N PRO A 71 11.11 27.17 -0.73
CA PRO A 71 10.75 27.82 -1.97
C PRO A 71 9.42 28.59 -1.85
N SER A 72 9.20 29.59 -2.70
CA SER A 72 7.86 30.22 -2.78
C SER A 72 6.84 29.17 -3.23
N GLY A 73 5.72 29.10 -2.54
CA GLY A 73 4.69 28.11 -2.80
C GLY A 73 3.59 28.13 -1.74
N THR A 74 2.51 27.43 -1.99
CA THR A 74 1.50 27.15 -0.97
C THR A 74 1.71 25.75 -0.44
N TYR A 75 1.78 25.65 0.88
CA TYR A 75 2.12 24.44 1.59
C TYR A 75 1.05 24.09 2.62
N SER A 76 0.83 22.80 2.82
CA SER A 76 0.13 22.27 3.97
C SER A 76 1.16 21.97 5.05
N VAL A 77 1.03 22.64 6.19
CA VAL A 77 1.94 22.48 7.33
C VAL A 77 1.21 21.72 8.42
N SER A 78 1.72 20.57 8.76
CA SER A 78 1.20 19.72 9.81
C SER A 78 1.94 19.96 11.12
N PHE A 79 1.19 19.92 12.19
CA PHE A 79 1.65 20.06 13.57
C PHE A 79 1.14 18.85 14.35
N ALA A 80 2.04 17.98 14.79
CA ALA A 80 1.70 16.75 15.51
C ALA A 80 2.53 16.60 16.78
N LEU A 81 1.86 16.29 17.88
CA LEU A 81 2.47 15.97 19.16
C LEU A 81 1.63 14.89 19.85
N VAL A 82 2.28 13.87 20.40
CA VAL A 82 1.61 12.83 21.19
C VAL A 82 0.78 13.46 22.31
N GLY A 83 -0.49 13.05 22.43
CA GLY A 83 -1.44 13.64 23.36
C GLY A 83 -2.15 14.91 22.87
N TYR A 84 -1.92 15.32 21.63
CA TYR A 84 -2.60 16.47 21.00
C TYR A 84 -3.19 16.11 19.65
N ALA A 85 -4.35 16.66 19.33
CA ALA A 85 -4.96 16.52 18.02
C ALA A 85 -4.08 17.21 16.95
N PRO A 86 -3.59 16.50 15.94
CA PRO A 86 -2.78 17.10 14.90
C PRO A 86 -3.59 18.15 14.12
N GLN A 87 -2.93 19.22 13.74
CA GLN A 87 -3.50 20.26 12.90
C GLN A 87 -2.75 20.38 11.59
N VAL A 88 -3.48 20.61 10.51
CA VAL A 88 -2.91 20.99 9.22
C VAL A 88 -3.35 22.41 8.91
N GLN A 89 -2.38 23.29 8.68
CA GLN A 89 -2.60 24.68 8.31
C GLN A 89 -2.07 24.93 6.91
N ARG A 90 -2.87 25.61 6.10
CA ARG A 90 -2.43 26.01 4.77
C ARG A 90 -1.76 27.36 4.81
N VAL A 91 -0.52 27.46 4.28
CA VAL A 91 0.29 28.67 4.30
C VAL A 91 0.86 28.93 2.93
N THR A 92 0.88 30.20 2.51
CA THR A 92 1.54 30.64 1.27
C THR A 92 2.83 31.35 1.61
N VAL A 93 3.96 30.78 1.21
CA VAL A 93 5.29 31.36 1.30
C VAL A 93 5.54 32.16 0.01
N GLY A 94 5.57 33.46 0.14
CA GLY A 94 5.75 34.41 -0.98
C GLY A 94 7.14 35.04 -1.00
N GLU A 95 7.19 36.39 -1.05
CA GLU A 95 8.43 37.17 -1.09
C GLU A 95 9.00 37.48 0.31
N THR A 96 8.24 37.23 1.38
CA THR A 96 8.64 37.51 2.75
C THR A 96 8.62 36.21 3.57
N ASP A 97 9.39 36.20 4.67
CA ASP A 97 9.27 35.14 5.68
C ASP A 97 7.86 35.11 6.24
N VAL A 98 7.39 33.92 6.61
CA VAL A 98 6.05 33.71 7.11
C VAL A 98 6.12 33.30 8.58
N ASP A 99 5.30 33.93 9.41
CA ASP A 99 5.11 33.57 10.81
C ASP A 99 3.73 32.93 10.99
N LEU A 100 3.69 31.72 11.56
CA LEU A 100 2.49 30.90 11.69
C LEU A 100 2.43 30.32 13.11
N ASP A 101 1.66 30.97 13.96
CA ASP A 101 1.37 30.46 15.31
C ASP A 101 0.21 29.47 15.28
N VAL A 102 0.33 28.37 16.04
CA VAL A 102 -0.66 27.29 16.05
C VAL A 102 -1.01 26.91 17.50
N VAL A 103 -2.29 26.68 17.74
CA VAL A 103 -2.80 26.19 19.01
C VAL A 103 -3.28 24.75 18.84
N LEU A 104 -2.63 23.79 19.50
CA LEU A 104 -3.05 22.39 19.50
C LEU A 104 -4.01 22.13 20.66
N ARG A 105 -4.99 21.28 20.43
CA ARG A 105 -5.95 20.82 21.45
C ARG A 105 -5.46 19.47 21.99
N ALA A 106 -5.40 19.35 23.31
CA ALA A 106 -5.09 18.06 23.93
C ALA A 106 -6.15 17.02 23.52
N THR A 107 -5.71 15.84 23.16
CA THR A 107 -6.56 14.69 22.86
C THR A 107 -5.92 13.43 23.45
N LEU A 108 -6.75 12.48 23.83
CA LEU A 108 -6.30 11.15 24.25
C LEU A 108 -6.09 10.21 23.06
N ILE A 109 -6.55 10.63 21.88
CA ILE A 109 -6.47 9.83 20.66
C ILE A 109 -5.24 10.26 19.87
N GLU A 110 -4.31 9.36 19.63
CA GLU A 110 -3.28 9.54 18.62
C GLU A 110 -3.95 9.46 17.24
N LEU A 111 -4.22 10.61 16.67
CA LEU A 111 -4.77 10.68 15.32
C LEU A 111 -3.60 10.64 14.34
N PRO A 112 -3.45 9.57 13.57
CA PRO A 112 -2.51 9.62 12.47
C PRO A 112 -2.96 10.72 11.51
N GLU A 113 -2.06 11.62 11.20
CA GLU A 113 -2.26 12.58 10.14
C GLU A 113 -2.46 11.80 8.84
N LEU A 114 -3.65 11.88 8.25
CA LEU A 114 -3.91 11.31 6.93
C LEU A 114 -3.18 12.14 5.87
N GLN A 115 -1.91 11.88 5.73
CA GLN A 115 -1.17 12.34 4.58
C GLN A 115 -1.34 11.31 3.46
N VAL A 116 -2.37 11.44 2.66
CA VAL A 116 -2.53 10.65 1.44
C VAL A 116 -1.63 11.27 0.39
N THR A 117 -0.58 10.56 -0.01
CA THR A 117 0.39 11.01 -1.02
C THR A 117 -0.27 11.41 -2.35
N ALA A 118 -1.48 10.95 -2.58
CA ALA A 118 -2.28 11.20 -3.77
C ALA A 118 -3.34 12.30 -3.61
N SER A 119 -3.37 13.02 -2.50
CA SER A 119 -4.29 14.15 -2.34
C SER A 119 -3.56 15.47 -2.59
N PRO A 120 -4.11 16.39 -3.42
CA PRO A 120 -3.51 17.72 -3.61
C PRO A 120 -3.55 18.58 -2.35
N LEU A 121 -4.41 18.22 -1.40
CA LEU A 121 -4.48 18.82 -0.08
C LEU A 121 -4.22 17.75 0.96
N ALA A 122 -3.37 18.05 1.92
CA ALA A 122 -3.28 17.22 3.12
C ALA A 122 -4.62 17.25 3.84
N THR A 123 -5.15 16.08 4.11
CA THR A 123 -6.46 15.90 4.72
C THR A 123 -6.33 15.07 5.98
N THR A 124 -7.17 15.33 6.95
CA THR A 124 -7.40 14.45 8.10
C THR A 124 -8.51 13.45 7.77
N SER A 125 -8.70 12.44 8.61
CA SER A 125 -9.83 11.52 8.47
C SER A 125 -11.19 12.24 8.44
N LEU A 126 -11.32 13.37 9.15
CA LEU A 126 -12.52 14.20 9.16
C LEU A 126 -12.70 15.11 7.94
N THR A 127 -11.67 15.29 7.13
CA THR A 127 -11.72 16.26 6.00
C THR A 127 -11.54 15.60 4.63
N SER A 128 -11.10 14.34 4.57
CA SER A 128 -10.96 13.60 3.30
C SER A 128 -12.31 13.09 2.79
N PRO A 129 -12.73 13.42 1.56
CA PRO A 129 -13.89 12.80 0.93
C PRO A 129 -13.67 11.35 0.49
N GLN A 130 -12.44 10.85 0.47
CA GLN A 130 -12.10 9.49 0.06
C GLN A 130 -12.04 8.53 1.26
N PRO A 131 -12.50 7.27 1.11
CA PRO A 131 -12.39 6.23 2.13
C PRO A 131 -10.94 5.72 2.20
N THR A 132 -10.15 6.31 3.09
CA THR A 132 -8.73 6.00 3.25
C THR A 132 -8.43 5.49 4.65
N SER A 133 -7.59 4.46 4.76
CA SER A 133 -7.03 3.98 6.02
C SER A 133 -5.53 4.15 6.01
N LEU A 134 -4.96 4.43 7.17
CA LEU A 134 -3.54 4.61 7.36
C LEU A 134 -3.05 3.63 8.43
N LEU A 135 -1.95 2.94 8.14
CA LEU A 135 -1.20 2.16 9.11
C LEU A 135 0.15 2.82 9.28
N SER A 136 0.43 3.39 10.44
CA SER A 136 1.65 4.16 10.68
C SER A 136 2.28 3.84 12.03
N SER A 137 3.56 4.18 12.18
CA SER A 137 4.30 4.15 13.45
C SER A 137 4.12 2.85 14.24
N GLU A 138 3.58 2.95 15.44
CA GLU A 138 3.40 1.84 16.38
C GLU A 138 2.46 0.74 15.85
N GLU A 139 1.37 1.13 15.15
CA GLU A 139 0.46 0.17 14.55
C GLU A 139 1.13 -0.65 13.45
N LEU A 140 1.95 -0.01 12.62
CA LEU A 140 2.71 -0.70 11.58
C LEU A 140 3.71 -1.69 12.19
N GLN A 141 4.40 -1.31 13.28
CA GLN A 141 5.31 -2.22 13.99
C GLN A 141 4.55 -3.41 14.59
N ALA A 142 3.43 -3.17 15.27
CA ALA A 142 2.62 -4.22 15.90
C ALA A 142 2.00 -5.21 14.90
N ASN A 143 1.67 -4.75 13.69
CA ASN A 143 1.04 -5.58 12.66
C ASN A 143 2.03 -6.12 11.62
N ARG A 144 3.32 -5.82 11.75
CA ARG A 144 4.34 -6.26 10.81
C ARG A 144 4.31 -7.78 10.63
N ALA A 145 4.29 -8.20 9.37
CA ALA A 145 4.25 -9.59 8.95
C ALA A 145 5.15 -9.80 7.72
N PRO A 146 5.46 -11.06 7.35
CA PRO A 146 6.30 -11.37 6.19
C PRO A 146 5.79 -10.80 4.87
N SER A 147 4.47 -10.74 4.70
CA SER A 147 3.82 -10.22 3.48
C SER A 147 3.10 -8.90 3.71
N LEU A 148 2.89 -8.15 2.62
CA LEU A 148 2.12 -6.90 2.65
C LEU A 148 0.66 -7.14 3.04
N GLY A 149 0.01 -8.15 2.45
CA GLY A 149 -1.39 -8.46 2.73
C GLY A 149 -1.64 -8.76 4.21
N GLU A 150 -0.77 -9.55 4.84
CA GLU A 150 -0.86 -9.83 6.27
C GLU A 150 -0.59 -8.59 7.12
N THR A 151 0.37 -7.76 6.76
CA THR A 151 0.70 -6.52 7.49
C THR A 151 -0.50 -5.59 7.59
N ILE A 152 -1.29 -5.46 6.52
CA ILE A 152 -2.45 -4.55 6.47
C ILE A 152 -3.79 -5.23 6.80
N ASN A 153 -3.79 -6.53 7.11
CA ASN A 153 -4.99 -7.34 7.36
C ASN A 153 -5.84 -6.83 8.55
N SER A 154 -5.25 -6.07 9.47
CA SER A 154 -5.97 -5.47 10.62
C SER A 154 -6.91 -4.32 10.24
N LEU A 155 -6.80 -3.77 9.03
CA LEU A 155 -7.63 -2.66 8.57
C LEU A 155 -9.03 -3.15 8.16
N PRO A 156 -10.10 -2.34 8.41
CA PRO A 156 -11.45 -2.71 8.03
C PRO A 156 -11.60 -2.80 6.51
N GLY A 157 -12.27 -3.85 6.02
CA GLY A 157 -12.47 -4.12 4.59
C GLY A 157 -11.22 -4.60 3.84
N VAL A 158 -10.12 -4.84 4.55
CA VAL A 158 -8.85 -5.33 4.00
C VAL A 158 -8.55 -6.73 4.53
N ARG A 159 -8.15 -7.63 3.65
CA ARG A 159 -7.80 -9.03 3.94
C ARG A 159 -6.50 -9.40 3.24
N SER A 160 -6.00 -10.59 3.53
CA SER A 160 -4.90 -11.22 2.82
C SER A 160 -5.37 -12.50 2.13
N LEU A 161 -5.11 -12.62 0.84
CA LEU A 161 -5.14 -13.90 0.15
C LEU A 161 -3.75 -14.52 0.33
N SER A 162 -3.69 -15.67 0.97
CA SER A 162 -2.44 -16.30 1.40
C SER A 162 -2.17 -17.60 0.64
N THR A 163 -0.90 -17.76 0.24
CA THR A 163 -0.33 -19.01 -0.28
C THR A 163 0.93 -19.30 0.53
N GLY A 164 0.76 -19.68 1.79
CA GLY A 164 1.86 -19.95 2.71
C GLY A 164 2.58 -18.73 3.26
N SER A 165 3.77 -18.94 3.83
CA SER A 165 4.58 -17.92 4.46
C SER A 165 5.20 -16.98 3.42
N GLY A 166 5.01 -15.68 3.59
CA GLY A 166 5.62 -14.67 2.73
C GLY A 166 4.82 -14.31 1.47
N VAL A 167 3.84 -15.11 1.07
CA VAL A 167 2.93 -14.79 -0.02
C VAL A 167 1.58 -14.37 0.52
N GLY A 168 1.32 -13.07 0.55
CA GLY A 168 0.03 -12.51 1.00
C GLY A 168 -0.34 -11.31 0.13
N LYS A 169 -1.39 -11.49 -0.68
CA LYS A 169 -1.92 -10.43 -1.53
C LYS A 169 -2.97 -9.60 -0.80
N PRO A 170 -2.92 -8.27 -0.90
CA PRO A 170 -4.00 -7.42 -0.44
C PRO A 170 -5.34 -7.76 -1.12
N VAL A 171 -6.36 -7.96 -0.33
CA VAL A 171 -7.76 -8.09 -0.78
C VAL A 171 -8.55 -6.94 -0.19
N ILE A 172 -9.10 -6.08 -1.03
CA ILE A 172 -9.90 -4.92 -0.60
C ILE A 172 -11.34 -5.16 -1.04
N ARG A 173 -12.26 -5.26 -0.06
CA ARG A 173 -13.70 -5.49 -0.31
C ARG A 173 -13.98 -6.70 -1.23
N GLY A 174 -13.19 -7.77 -1.11
CA GLY A 174 -13.30 -8.98 -1.92
C GLY A 174 -12.65 -8.90 -3.31
N LEU A 175 -11.96 -7.83 -3.64
CA LEU A 175 -11.17 -7.69 -4.87
C LEU A 175 -9.68 -7.82 -4.56
N SER A 176 -8.96 -8.58 -5.38
CA SER A 176 -7.53 -8.90 -5.21
C SER A 176 -6.76 -8.85 -6.53
N SER A 177 -5.48 -9.14 -6.47
CA SER A 177 -4.57 -9.29 -7.63
C SER A 177 -4.63 -8.07 -8.55
N ASN A 178 -4.95 -8.25 -9.83
CA ASN A 178 -5.03 -7.18 -10.83
C ASN A 178 -6.11 -6.12 -10.59
N ARG A 179 -6.87 -6.20 -9.50
CA ARG A 179 -7.90 -5.21 -9.12
C ARG A 179 -7.52 -4.38 -7.91
N VAL A 180 -6.39 -4.70 -7.27
CA VAL A 180 -5.79 -3.91 -6.18
C VAL A 180 -4.40 -3.49 -6.60
N LEU A 181 -4.19 -2.21 -6.75
CA LEU A 181 -2.90 -1.67 -7.15
C LEU A 181 -1.98 -1.52 -5.94
N VAL A 182 -0.78 -2.07 -6.03
CA VAL A 182 0.26 -1.88 -5.01
C VAL A 182 1.31 -0.90 -5.51
N LEU A 183 1.65 0.05 -4.67
CA LEU A 183 2.65 1.08 -4.93
C LEU A 183 3.76 1.04 -3.87
N ALA A 184 4.95 1.44 -4.26
CA ALA A 184 6.03 1.77 -3.35
C ALA A 184 6.53 3.18 -3.66
N ASP A 185 6.38 4.10 -2.71
CA ASP A 185 6.65 5.53 -2.87
C ASP A 185 5.94 6.15 -4.09
N GLY A 186 4.69 5.70 -4.35
CA GLY A 186 3.89 6.14 -5.50
C GLY A 186 4.20 5.45 -6.83
N GLN A 187 5.23 4.61 -6.91
CA GLN A 187 5.53 3.81 -8.10
C GLN A 187 4.74 2.50 -8.11
N ARG A 188 4.14 2.17 -9.25
CA ARG A 188 3.42 0.92 -9.46
C ARG A 188 4.37 -0.28 -9.43
N LEU A 189 3.93 -1.36 -8.76
CA LEU A 189 4.58 -2.66 -8.80
C LEU A 189 3.80 -3.59 -9.73
N GLU A 190 4.48 -4.08 -10.76
CA GLU A 190 3.89 -4.93 -11.82
C GLU A 190 4.39 -6.38 -11.67
N SER A 191 4.17 -6.99 -10.50
CA SER A 191 4.75 -8.29 -10.16
C SER A 191 3.76 -9.31 -9.56
N GLN A 192 2.47 -8.94 -9.45
CA GLN A 192 1.45 -9.79 -8.80
C GLN A 192 0.33 -10.28 -9.73
N GLN A 193 0.50 -10.15 -11.04
CA GLN A 193 -0.59 -10.26 -12.01
C GLN A 193 -0.67 -11.62 -12.70
N TRP A 194 0.26 -12.52 -12.42
CA TRP A 194 0.35 -13.79 -13.17
C TRP A 194 -0.30 -14.98 -12.47
N GLY A 195 -0.46 -14.96 -11.14
CA GLY A 195 -1.07 -16.02 -10.37
C GLY A 195 -1.37 -15.61 -8.93
N ASP A 196 -2.13 -16.41 -8.20
CA ASP A 196 -2.50 -16.13 -6.80
C ASP A 196 -1.31 -16.29 -5.85
N GLU A 197 -0.35 -17.15 -6.19
CA GLU A 197 0.92 -17.40 -5.49
C GLU A 197 1.98 -16.30 -5.72
N HIS A 198 1.68 -15.31 -6.56
CA HIS A 198 2.58 -14.19 -6.84
C HIS A 198 2.23 -12.96 -6.01
N GLY A 199 2.82 -12.83 -4.82
CA GLY A 199 2.64 -11.67 -3.94
C GLY A 199 3.41 -10.42 -4.41
N PRO A 200 3.02 -9.22 -3.96
CA PRO A 200 3.77 -7.99 -4.24
C PRO A 200 5.09 -7.97 -3.45
N GLN A 201 6.21 -7.74 -4.15
CA GLN A 201 7.55 -7.67 -3.56
C GLN A 201 7.84 -6.27 -3.02
N VAL A 202 7.42 -6.01 -1.80
CA VAL A 202 7.72 -4.76 -1.08
C VAL A 202 8.07 -5.05 0.38
N GLU A 203 8.98 -4.27 0.97
CA GLU A 203 9.43 -4.45 2.35
C GLU A 203 8.71 -3.46 3.29
N ALA A 204 7.76 -3.98 4.08
CA ALA A 204 7.03 -3.18 5.05
C ALA A 204 7.91 -2.67 6.22
N GLY A 205 9.06 -3.31 6.47
CA GLY A 205 10.01 -2.91 7.53
C GLY A 205 10.69 -1.56 7.28
N GLU A 206 10.76 -1.12 6.03
CA GLU A 206 11.32 0.19 5.65
C GLU A 206 10.26 1.30 5.62
N ALA A 207 8.98 0.93 5.71
CA ALA A 207 7.89 1.91 5.62
C ALA A 207 7.81 2.82 6.85
N GLU A 208 7.53 4.10 6.62
CA GLU A 208 7.03 5.03 7.64
C GLU A 208 5.54 4.80 7.87
N ARG A 209 4.81 4.56 6.77
CA ARG A 209 3.37 4.30 6.78
C ARG A 209 2.93 3.49 5.57
N ILE A 210 1.77 2.86 5.68
CA ILE A 210 1.08 2.23 4.56
C ILE A 210 -0.30 2.89 4.42
N GLU A 211 -0.55 3.45 3.25
CA GLU A 211 -1.82 4.09 2.89
C GLU A 211 -2.69 3.11 2.11
N VAL A 212 -3.94 2.94 2.52
CA VAL A 212 -4.91 2.08 1.83
C VAL A 212 -6.12 2.92 1.43
N ILE A 213 -6.30 3.11 0.13
CA ILE A 213 -7.48 3.77 -0.45
C ILE A 213 -8.43 2.65 -0.88
N ARG A 214 -9.65 2.66 -0.34
CA ARG A 214 -10.67 1.66 -0.65
C ARG A 214 -11.62 2.17 -1.74
N GLY A 215 -11.97 1.32 -2.69
CA GLY A 215 -12.77 1.67 -3.87
C GLY A 215 -11.93 2.27 -5.00
N PRO A 216 -12.55 2.61 -6.14
CA PRO A 216 -11.85 3.04 -7.34
C PRO A 216 -11.00 4.30 -7.14
N ALA A 217 -9.69 4.17 -7.26
CA ALA A 217 -8.72 5.26 -7.23
C ALA A 217 -8.06 5.48 -8.61
N SER A 218 -8.70 5.01 -9.67
CA SER A 218 -8.16 5.03 -11.03
C SER A 218 -7.87 6.42 -11.58
N VAL A 219 -8.48 7.48 -11.04
CA VAL A 219 -8.21 8.86 -11.49
C VAL A 219 -6.74 9.22 -11.30
N LEU A 220 -6.16 8.93 -10.15
CA LEU A 220 -4.76 9.28 -9.86
C LEU A 220 -3.78 8.21 -10.33
N TYR A 221 -4.17 6.94 -10.29
CA TYR A 221 -3.25 5.82 -10.51
C TYR A 221 -3.48 5.03 -11.80
N GLY A 222 -4.57 5.28 -12.51
CA GLY A 222 -4.89 4.61 -13.79
C GLY A 222 -5.55 3.24 -13.62
N SER A 223 -5.26 2.33 -14.55
CA SER A 223 -5.78 0.95 -14.57
C SER A 223 -5.46 0.18 -13.29
N ASP A 224 -6.27 -0.84 -13.01
CA ASP A 224 -6.03 -1.87 -11.98
C ASP A 224 -6.35 -1.42 -10.52
N ALA A 225 -6.82 -0.19 -10.33
CA ALA A 225 -7.25 0.35 -9.05
C ALA A 225 -8.79 0.28 -8.87
N LEU A 226 -9.42 -0.88 -9.18
CA LEU A 226 -10.87 -1.07 -9.04
C LEU A 226 -11.30 -1.31 -7.59
N GLY A 227 -10.56 -2.17 -6.87
CA GLY A 227 -10.76 -2.49 -5.47
C GLY A 227 -10.16 -1.45 -4.55
N GLY A 228 -9.05 -0.89 -4.97
CA GLY A 228 -8.32 0.12 -4.22
C GLY A 228 -6.84 0.19 -4.53
N VAL A 229 -6.14 0.95 -3.72
CA VAL A 229 -4.68 1.15 -3.80
C VAL A 229 -4.06 0.94 -2.44
N VAL A 230 -2.94 0.25 -2.41
CA VAL A 230 -2.05 0.13 -1.24
C VAL A 230 -0.73 0.79 -1.57
N ASN A 231 -0.38 1.86 -0.88
CA ASN A 231 0.88 2.58 -1.09
C ASN A 231 1.78 2.46 0.13
N VAL A 232 2.92 1.81 -0.04
CA VAL A 232 3.97 1.69 0.98
C VAL A 232 4.89 2.89 0.85
N VAL A 233 4.93 3.74 1.86
CA VAL A 233 5.65 5.02 1.83
C VAL A 233 6.83 4.98 2.78
N THR A 234 8.03 5.24 2.26
CA THR A 234 9.25 5.35 3.05
C THR A 234 9.38 6.74 3.70
N PRO A 235 10.15 6.89 4.79
CA PRO A 235 10.36 8.19 5.41
C PRO A 235 10.97 9.20 4.42
N PRO A 236 10.68 10.50 4.54
CA PRO A 236 11.31 11.54 3.72
C PRO A 236 12.82 11.53 3.92
N LEU A 237 13.57 11.83 2.85
CA LEU A 237 15.02 11.91 2.94
C LEU A 237 15.43 13.10 3.83
N PRO A 238 16.34 12.91 4.82
CA PRO A 238 16.73 13.98 5.73
C PRO A 238 17.53 15.07 5.01
N ASP A 239 17.55 16.28 5.59
CA ASP A 239 18.47 17.36 5.25
C ASP A 239 19.01 18.03 6.52
N ALA A 240 20.12 18.74 6.41
CA ALA A 240 20.73 19.51 7.51
C ALA A 240 20.82 21.00 7.16
N ILE A 241 19.86 21.53 6.38
CA ILE A 241 19.82 22.94 6.02
C ILE A 241 19.54 23.78 7.26
N GLY A 242 20.50 24.63 7.65
CA GLY A 242 20.39 25.50 8.81
C GLY A 242 20.63 24.81 10.15
N ARG A 243 21.16 23.59 10.15
CA ARG A 243 21.56 22.84 11.35
C ARG A 243 22.88 22.09 11.12
N GLU A 244 23.48 21.59 12.20
CA GLU A 244 24.70 20.79 12.12
C GLU A 244 24.47 19.48 11.34
N PRO A 245 25.48 18.98 10.64
CA PRO A 245 25.43 17.64 10.05
C PRO A 245 25.17 16.58 11.11
N PHE A 246 24.41 15.56 10.74
CA PHE A 246 24.11 14.46 11.64
C PHE A 246 24.17 13.10 10.93
N VAL A 247 24.34 12.08 11.73
CA VAL A 247 24.16 10.65 11.36
C VAL A 247 23.29 10.04 12.44
N GLY A 248 22.32 9.25 12.01
CA GLY A 248 21.42 8.52 12.88
C GLY A 248 21.01 7.20 12.24
N GLY A 249 20.14 6.47 12.89
CA GLY A 249 19.65 5.22 12.34
C GLY A 249 18.61 4.55 13.19
N ARG A 250 18.08 3.44 12.66
CA ARG A 250 17.12 2.57 13.34
C ARG A 250 17.58 1.13 13.21
N LEU A 251 17.53 0.40 14.31
CA LEU A 251 17.65 -1.05 14.34
C LEU A 251 16.31 -1.64 14.77
N LEU A 252 15.83 -2.63 14.04
CA LEU A 252 14.67 -3.41 14.40
C LEU A 252 15.02 -4.88 14.23
N ALA A 253 14.80 -5.69 15.26
CA ALA A 253 14.99 -7.13 15.22
C ALA A 253 13.75 -7.82 15.75
N SER A 254 13.37 -8.94 15.17
CA SER A 254 12.27 -9.76 15.68
C SER A 254 12.55 -11.25 15.57
N TYR A 255 11.89 -12.03 16.40
CA TYR A 255 11.89 -13.48 16.33
C TYR A 255 10.47 -14.02 16.52
N SER A 256 10.04 -14.90 15.63
CA SER A 256 8.77 -15.59 15.64
C SER A 256 9.02 -17.07 15.91
N THR A 257 8.32 -17.65 16.91
CA THR A 257 8.55 -19.05 17.30
C THR A 257 7.83 -20.06 16.43
N ASN A 258 6.74 -19.69 15.79
CA ASN A 258 5.90 -20.62 15.01
C ASN A 258 6.68 -21.27 13.86
N ASN A 259 7.47 -20.49 13.16
CA ASN A 259 8.27 -20.90 12.00
C ASN A 259 9.76 -20.56 12.19
N GLU A 260 10.22 -20.46 13.43
CA GLU A 260 11.61 -20.16 13.79
C GLU A 260 12.23 -18.99 13.01
N GLN A 261 11.46 -17.89 12.87
CA GLN A 261 11.81 -16.80 11.96
C GLN A 261 12.56 -15.66 12.66
N PRO A 262 13.88 -15.55 12.56
CA PRO A 262 14.60 -14.30 12.77
C PRO A 262 14.35 -13.32 11.62
N ASP A 263 14.13 -12.06 11.97
CA ASP A 263 13.99 -10.93 11.06
C ASP A 263 14.78 -9.74 11.62
N GLY A 264 15.48 -9.02 10.76
CA GLY A 264 16.24 -7.84 11.16
C GLY A 264 16.29 -6.78 10.08
N THR A 265 16.04 -5.53 10.47
CA THR A 265 16.18 -4.35 9.61
C THR A 265 17.13 -3.35 10.26
N VAL A 266 18.13 -2.89 9.52
CA VAL A 266 19.03 -1.80 9.90
C VAL A 266 18.85 -0.68 8.89
N THR A 267 18.54 0.51 9.37
CA THR A 267 18.49 1.73 8.55
C THR A 267 19.50 2.73 9.11
N LEU A 268 20.34 3.26 8.25
CA LEU A 268 21.27 4.35 8.55
C LEU A 268 20.92 5.54 7.68
N GLU A 269 20.92 6.73 8.28
CA GLU A 269 20.67 7.96 7.54
C GLU A 269 21.56 9.08 8.04
N GLY A 270 21.75 10.08 7.20
CA GLY A 270 22.52 11.24 7.58
C GLY A 270 22.33 12.38 6.60
N ALA A 271 22.66 13.58 7.06
CA ALA A 271 22.60 14.77 6.23
C ALA A 271 23.73 15.76 6.54
N SER A 272 24.16 16.49 5.52
CA SER A 272 25.10 17.60 5.63
C SER A 272 24.67 18.72 4.68
N GLY A 273 24.25 19.87 5.24
CA GLY A 273 23.63 20.93 4.48
C GLY A 273 22.45 20.45 3.65
N ALA A 274 22.49 20.63 2.37
CA ALA A 274 21.41 20.29 1.42
C ALA A 274 21.39 18.81 0.97
N VAL A 275 22.41 18.04 1.32
CA VAL A 275 22.53 16.63 0.89
C VAL A 275 22.07 15.71 2.01
N GLY A 276 21.20 14.79 1.68
CA GLY A 276 20.76 13.70 2.55
C GLY A 276 21.04 12.35 1.93
N VAL A 277 21.30 11.36 2.77
CA VAL A 277 21.51 9.96 2.38
C VAL A 277 20.78 9.03 3.34
N ARG A 278 20.29 7.89 2.83
CA ARG A 278 19.75 6.78 3.62
C ARG A 278 20.14 5.46 2.99
N GLY A 279 20.48 4.49 3.80
CA GLY A 279 20.65 3.10 3.40
C GLY A 279 19.90 2.19 4.36
N SER A 280 19.26 1.15 3.84
CA SER A 280 18.55 0.16 4.65
C SER A 280 18.90 -1.25 4.19
N PHE A 281 18.89 -2.18 5.12
CA PHE A 281 19.07 -3.59 4.85
C PHE A 281 18.14 -4.41 5.74
N THR A 282 17.38 -5.33 5.13
CA THR A 282 16.51 -6.29 5.82
C THR A 282 16.91 -7.70 5.46
N GLY A 283 17.04 -8.55 6.47
CA GLY A 283 17.25 -9.99 6.32
C GLY A 283 16.21 -10.78 7.12
N ARG A 284 15.58 -11.77 6.47
CA ARG A 284 14.58 -12.65 7.07
C ARG A 284 14.83 -14.08 6.59
N ARG A 285 14.63 -15.05 7.49
CA ARG A 285 14.61 -16.47 7.17
C ARG A 285 13.53 -17.15 8.00
N SER A 286 12.74 -18.03 7.40
CA SER A 286 11.78 -18.87 8.10
C SER A 286 12.02 -20.34 7.82
N SER A 287 11.80 -21.18 8.82
CA SER A 287 11.55 -22.60 8.69
C SER A 287 10.07 -22.84 8.33
N ASP A 288 9.68 -24.10 8.25
CA ASP A 288 8.30 -24.49 7.98
C ASP A 288 7.32 -24.01 9.05
N ILE A 289 6.10 -23.73 8.64
CA ILE A 289 5.02 -23.27 9.52
C ILE A 289 4.54 -24.40 10.41
N THR A 290 4.38 -24.14 11.70
CA THR A 290 3.71 -25.04 12.63
C THR A 290 2.24 -24.69 12.72
N THR A 291 1.36 -25.62 12.31
CA THR A 291 -0.09 -25.54 12.50
C THR A 291 -0.50 -26.29 13.77
N PRO A 292 -1.71 -26.14 14.30
CA PRO A 292 -2.19 -26.98 15.41
C PRO A 292 -2.20 -28.48 15.09
N ALA A 293 -2.30 -28.86 13.81
CA ALA A 293 -2.27 -30.25 13.36
C ALA A 293 -0.85 -30.81 13.12
N GLY A 294 0.19 -29.96 13.12
CA GLY A 294 1.57 -30.33 12.85
C GLY A 294 2.27 -29.35 11.91
N GLU A 295 3.48 -29.73 11.51
CA GLU A 295 4.33 -28.94 10.62
C GLU A 295 3.82 -29.00 9.18
N LEU A 296 3.77 -27.84 8.54
CA LEU A 296 3.39 -27.67 7.13
C LEU A 296 4.64 -27.75 6.28
N PHE A 297 4.98 -28.93 5.82
CA PHE A 297 6.19 -29.23 5.06
C PHE A 297 6.35 -28.31 3.84
N ASN A 298 7.57 -27.87 3.55
CA ASN A 298 7.92 -26.99 2.42
C ASN A 298 7.15 -25.64 2.42
N SER A 299 7.08 -24.98 3.58
CA SER A 299 6.41 -23.67 3.74
C SER A 299 7.36 -22.58 4.25
N GLY A 300 8.65 -22.83 4.26
CA GLY A 300 9.68 -21.91 4.69
C GLY A 300 10.08 -20.87 3.64
N GLY A 301 11.09 -20.06 3.96
CA GLY A 301 11.57 -19.07 3.01
C GLY A 301 12.73 -18.20 3.49
N ARG A 302 13.20 -17.35 2.60
CA ARG A 302 14.26 -16.39 2.88
C ARG A 302 14.08 -15.12 2.07
N THR A 303 14.23 -13.95 2.71
CA THR A 303 14.22 -12.63 2.06
C THR A 303 15.50 -11.87 2.42
N LEU A 304 16.11 -11.24 1.43
CA LEU A 304 17.13 -10.22 1.60
C LEU A 304 16.68 -8.99 0.81
N ASN A 305 16.62 -7.85 1.48
CA ASN A 305 16.27 -6.58 0.86
C ASN A 305 17.30 -5.52 1.23
N GLY A 306 17.78 -4.78 0.26
CA GLY A 306 18.69 -3.66 0.47
C GLY A 306 18.26 -2.45 -0.35
N SER A 307 18.27 -1.28 0.26
CA SER A 307 17.94 -0.01 -0.40
C SER A 307 18.98 1.07 -0.09
N GLY A 308 19.13 2.01 -1.03
CA GLY A 308 19.97 3.19 -0.85
C GLY A 308 19.34 4.39 -1.56
N THR A 309 19.28 5.53 -0.87
CA THR A 309 18.72 6.78 -1.39
C THR A 309 19.69 7.93 -1.13
N VAL A 310 19.86 8.78 -2.13
CA VAL A 310 20.58 10.05 -2.04
C VAL A 310 19.72 11.17 -2.59
N GLY A 311 19.78 12.34 -2.00
CA GLY A 311 19.06 13.48 -2.52
C GLY A 311 19.70 14.81 -2.17
N TYR A 312 19.25 15.81 -2.88
CA TYR A 312 19.63 17.19 -2.73
C TYR A 312 18.41 18.10 -2.66
N ARG A 313 18.44 19.04 -1.71
CA ARG A 313 17.39 20.03 -1.52
C ARG A 313 17.96 21.44 -1.65
N GLY A 314 17.29 22.30 -2.42
CA GLY A 314 17.73 23.68 -2.66
C GLY A 314 16.56 24.65 -2.85
N GLY A 315 16.85 25.88 -3.23
CA GLY A 315 15.82 26.89 -3.49
C GLY A 315 14.91 26.57 -4.69
N PHE A 316 15.29 25.63 -5.55
CA PHE A 316 14.47 25.16 -6.67
C PHE A 316 13.50 24.03 -6.24
N GLY A 317 13.65 23.45 -5.04
CA GLY A 317 12.93 22.27 -4.58
C GLY A 317 13.86 21.14 -4.17
N SER A 318 13.52 19.87 -4.51
CA SER A 318 14.32 18.70 -4.16
C SER A 318 14.40 17.70 -5.32
N VAL A 319 15.50 16.93 -5.33
CA VAL A 319 15.71 15.79 -6.23
C VAL A 319 16.28 14.65 -5.40
N SER A 320 15.79 13.43 -5.63
CA SER A 320 16.31 12.22 -5.00
C SER A 320 16.42 11.08 -6.00
N ALA A 321 17.35 10.17 -5.74
CA ALA A 321 17.48 8.92 -6.48
C ALA A 321 17.62 7.77 -5.48
N SER A 322 16.89 6.68 -5.70
CA SER A 322 16.96 5.46 -4.91
C SER A 322 17.17 4.24 -5.78
N TYR A 323 17.83 3.26 -5.18
CA TYR A 323 17.96 1.90 -5.71
C TYR A 323 17.56 0.91 -4.63
N THR A 324 16.77 -0.08 -5.01
CA THR A 324 16.36 -1.19 -4.14
C THR A 324 16.64 -2.51 -4.84
N ARG A 325 17.24 -3.44 -4.11
CA ARG A 325 17.42 -4.84 -4.51
C ARG A 325 16.73 -5.74 -3.52
N ARG A 326 15.86 -6.65 -4.02
CA ARG A 326 15.25 -7.72 -3.23
C ARG A 326 15.55 -9.06 -3.86
N ASP A 327 16.03 -9.99 -3.06
CA ASP A 327 16.19 -11.40 -3.39
C ASP A 327 15.35 -12.23 -2.41
N GLU A 328 14.47 -13.08 -2.95
CA GLU A 328 13.54 -13.87 -2.19
C GLU A 328 13.53 -15.32 -2.67
N ARG A 329 13.46 -16.24 -1.71
CA ARG A 329 13.15 -17.65 -1.91
C ARG A 329 11.90 -17.96 -1.12
N VAL A 330 10.90 -18.53 -1.76
CA VAL A 330 9.63 -18.95 -1.17
C VAL A 330 9.44 -20.42 -1.48
N GLU A 331 9.25 -21.24 -0.47
CA GLU A 331 8.87 -22.64 -0.58
C GLU A 331 7.34 -22.72 -0.61
N ILE A 332 6.81 -23.52 -1.51
CA ILE A 332 5.36 -23.64 -1.74
C ILE A 332 4.91 -25.01 -1.25
N HIS A 333 3.99 -25.02 -0.30
CA HIS A 333 3.38 -26.24 0.17
C HIS A 333 2.31 -26.73 -0.81
N GLU A 334 2.38 -27.97 -1.20
CA GLU A 334 1.37 -28.64 -2.04
C GLU A 334 0.55 -29.65 -1.24
N ASP A 335 -0.59 -30.07 -1.79
CA ASP A 335 -1.44 -31.07 -1.14
C ASP A 335 -0.71 -32.42 -1.08
N PRO A 336 -0.35 -32.91 0.11
CA PRO A 336 0.36 -34.20 0.24
C PRO A 336 -0.43 -35.42 -0.24
N ALA A 337 -1.73 -35.26 -0.51
CA ALA A 337 -2.55 -36.31 -1.10
C ALA A 337 -2.39 -36.40 -2.64
N GLU A 338 -2.00 -35.31 -3.26
CA GLU A 338 -1.74 -35.23 -4.71
C GLU A 338 -0.27 -35.56 -5.02
N ASP A 339 0.67 -34.89 -4.34
CA ASP A 339 2.11 -35.15 -4.49
C ASP A 339 2.84 -35.21 -3.12
N PRO A 340 2.98 -36.44 -2.55
CA PRO A 340 3.62 -36.61 -1.27
C PRO A 340 5.12 -36.29 -1.30
N GLY A 341 5.52 -35.18 -0.67
CA GLY A 341 6.91 -34.79 -0.52
C GLY A 341 7.45 -33.88 -1.60
N ALA A 342 6.56 -33.33 -2.44
CA ALA A 342 6.91 -32.28 -3.38
C ALA A 342 7.61 -31.10 -2.70
N THR A 343 8.61 -30.52 -3.38
CA THR A 343 9.40 -29.40 -2.85
C THR A 343 9.46 -28.20 -3.82
N PRO A 344 8.34 -27.76 -4.40
CA PRO A 344 8.36 -26.65 -5.32
C PRO A 344 8.75 -25.34 -4.62
N LEU A 345 9.43 -24.50 -5.35
CA LEU A 345 9.88 -23.22 -4.82
C LEU A 345 9.99 -22.13 -5.88
N GLN A 346 9.89 -20.90 -5.42
CA GLN A 346 10.11 -19.71 -6.21
C GLN A 346 11.38 -18.97 -5.77
N ARG A 347 12.17 -18.51 -6.75
CA ARG A 347 13.30 -17.59 -6.53
C ARG A 347 13.02 -16.29 -7.29
N ILE A 348 12.89 -15.21 -6.55
CA ILE A 348 12.52 -13.90 -7.07
C ILE A 348 13.69 -12.95 -6.87
N ALA A 349 14.02 -12.21 -7.91
CA ALA A 349 15.05 -11.18 -7.88
C ALA A 349 14.48 -9.89 -8.49
N GLN A 350 14.34 -8.85 -7.67
CA GLN A 350 13.82 -7.56 -8.08
C GLN A 350 14.89 -6.48 -7.94
N ASP A 351 15.05 -5.68 -8.99
CA ASP A 351 15.82 -4.43 -8.99
C ASP A 351 14.87 -3.27 -9.27
N ARG A 352 14.94 -2.21 -8.48
CA ARG A 352 14.13 -1.02 -8.68
C ARG A 352 14.99 0.24 -8.57
N VAL A 353 14.82 1.14 -9.53
CA VAL A 353 15.43 2.49 -9.52
C VAL A 353 14.29 3.50 -9.54
N HIS A 354 14.36 4.49 -8.67
CA HIS A 354 13.42 5.61 -8.64
C HIS A 354 14.18 6.92 -8.61
N VAL A 355 13.76 7.86 -9.45
CA VAL A 355 14.21 9.26 -9.41
C VAL A 355 12.99 10.14 -9.24
N GLY A 356 12.94 10.86 -8.11
CA GLY A 356 11.88 11.80 -7.78
C GLY A 356 12.41 13.23 -7.72
N ALA A 357 11.64 14.16 -8.25
CA ALA A 357 11.93 15.58 -8.14
C ALA A 357 10.67 16.37 -7.81
N SER A 358 10.77 17.31 -6.87
CA SER A 358 9.72 18.29 -6.58
C SER A 358 10.30 19.68 -6.84
N LEU A 359 9.77 20.37 -7.88
CA LEU A 359 10.33 21.59 -8.45
C LEU A 359 9.38 22.77 -8.23
N ALA A 360 9.83 23.80 -7.53
CA ALA A 360 9.05 25.00 -7.24
C ALA A 360 8.72 25.80 -8.50
N ALA A 361 7.47 26.26 -8.62
CA ALA A 361 6.97 27.09 -9.70
C ALA A 361 6.07 28.21 -9.14
N GLY A 362 6.65 29.18 -8.47
CA GLY A 362 5.93 30.24 -7.76
C GLY A 362 5.15 29.67 -6.57
N ALA A 363 3.83 29.88 -6.53
CA ALA A 363 2.94 29.29 -5.52
C ALA A 363 2.55 27.83 -5.80
N SER A 364 3.00 27.29 -6.91
CA SER A 364 2.73 25.93 -7.41
C SER A 364 4.04 25.13 -7.45
N HIS A 365 3.97 23.84 -7.74
CA HIS A 365 5.15 23.00 -7.95
C HIS A 365 4.88 21.90 -8.95
N PHE A 366 5.95 21.35 -9.53
CA PHE A 366 5.92 20.14 -10.33
C PHE A 366 6.53 18.99 -9.54
N ASP A 367 5.86 17.87 -9.52
CA ASP A 367 6.47 16.58 -9.13
C ASP A 367 6.75 15.79 -10.40
N VAL A 368 7.93 15.21 -10.46
CA VAL A 368 8.37 14.32 -11.55
C VAL A 368 8.91 13.06 -10.94
N ASP A 369 8.30 11.92 -11.30
CA ASP A 369 8.72 10.61 -10.86
C ASP A 369 9.09 9.75 -12.07
N LEU A 370 10.29 9.18 -12.04
CA LEU A 370 10.79 8.26 -13.07
C LEU A 370 11.14 6.94 -12.40
N GLY A 371 10.65 5.85 -12.94
CA GLY A 371 10.83 4.51 -12.39
C GLY A 371 11.36 3.51 -13.40
N TYR A 372 12.20 2.61 -12.93
CA TYR A 372 12.56 1.37 -13.59
C TYR A 372 12.46 0.23 -12.59
N GLU A 373 11.77 -0.83 -12.97
CA GLU A 373 11.71 -2.08 -12.22
C GLU A 373 12.08 -3.25 -13.15
N ARG A 374 12.87 -4.17 -12.62
CA ARG A 374 13.12 -5.47 -13.22
C ARG A 374 12.77 -6.53 -12.20
N ASN A 375 11.77 -7.35 -12.51
CA ASN A 375 11.38 -8.50 -11.71
C ASN A 375 11.69 -9.77 -12.49
N ARG A 376 12.50 -10.64 -11.90
CA ARG A 376 12.82 -11.96 -12.45
C ARG A 376 12.39 -13.03 -11.46
N ARG A 377 11.42 -13.82 -11.86
CA ARG A 377 10.90 -14.97 -11.13
C ARG A 377 11.34 -16.26 -11.81
N ARG A 378 11.70 -17.24 -11.02
CA ARG A 378 12.05 -18.61 -11.45
C ARG A 378 11.32 -19.57 -10.53
N GLU A 379 10.54 -20.45 -11.09
CA GLU A 379 9.81 -21.49 -10.41
C GLU A 379 10.45 -22.83 -10.71
N PHE A 380 10.48 -23.68 -9.72
CA PHE A 380 11.11 -24.98 -9.76
C PHE A 380 10.16 -25.99 -9.16
N GLU A 381 9.95 -27.12 -9.80
CA GLU A 381 9.11 -28.21 -9.30
C GLU A 381 9.73 -28.83 -8.04
N GLU A 382 11.08 -28.91 -7.98
CA GLU A 382 11.82 -29.48 -6.89
C GLU A 382 12.92 -28.53 -6.38
N ALA A 383 13.20 -28.58 -5.08
CA ALA A 383 14.17 -27.70 -4.42
C ALA A 383 15.60 -27.84 -4.95
N ASP A 384 15.98 -29.02 -5.45
CA ASP A 384 17.28 -29.35 -6.02
C ASP A 384 17.28 -29.39 -7.56
N ALA A 385 16.16 -29.07 -8.21
CA ALA A 385 16.07 -29.00 -9.66
C ALA A 385 17.10 -28.00 -10.23
N ALA A 386 17.82 -28.44 -11.27
CA ALA A 386 18.79 -27.60 -11.97
C ALA A 386 18.12 -26.69 -13.02
N GLU A 387 17.00 -27.15 -13.57
CA GLU A 387 16.25 -26.49 -14.62
C GLU A 387 15.09 -25.68 -14.05
N VAL A 388 14.75 -24.62 -14.74
CA VAL A 388 13.64 -23.72 -14.34
C VAL A 388 12.39 -24.24 -15.03
N ALA A 389 11.39 -24.64 -14.27
CA ALA A 389 10.09 -25.03 -14.83
C ALA A 389 9.42 -23.81 -15.48
N LEU A 390 9.04 -22.82 -14.73
CA LEU A 390 8.45 -21.58 -15.25
C LEU A 390 9.34 -20.36 -14.93
N GLY A 391 9.70 -19.61 -15.95
CA GLY A 391 10.52 -18.41 -15.84
C GLY A 391 9.80 -17.16 -16.35
N LEU A 392 9.69 -16.14 -15.50
CA LEU A 392 9.00 -14.87 -15.82
C LEU A 392 9.97 -13.70 -15.61
N LEU A 393 10.13 -12.85 -16.63
CA LEU A 393 10.97 -11.66 -16.55
C LEU A 393 10.16 -10.44 -16.99
N ALA A 394 9.83 -9.57 -16.05
CA ALA A 394 9.17 -8.29 -16.34
C ALA A 394 10.16 -7.13 -16.20
N ARG A 395 10.08 -6.18 -17.14
CA ARG A 395 10.77 -4.89 -17.08
C ARG A 395 9.76 -3.78 -17.24
N THR A 396 9.66 -2.94 -16.21
CA THR A 396 8.70 -1.83 -16.19
C THR A 396 9.43 -0.51 -16.17
N TYR A 397 9.04 0.37 -17.07
CA TYR A 397 9.49 1.77 -17.13
C TYR A 397 8.28 2.64 -16.84
N SER A 398 8.39 3.57 -15.90
CA SER A 398 7.31 4.49 -15.55
C SER A 398 7.78 5.94 -15.53
N ALA A 399 6.88 6.85 -15.87
CA ALA A 399 7.08 8.29 -15.75
C ALA A 399 5.76 8.93 -15.33
N ASP A 400 5.80 9.80 -14.34
CA ASP A 400 4.66 10.60 -13.92
C ASP A 400 5.10 12.05 -13.72
N VAL A 401 4.36 12.99 -14.30
CA VAL A 401 4.58 14.43 -14.15
C VAL A 401 3.29 15.06 -13.66
N ARG A 402 3.35 15.66 -12.48
CA ARG A 402 2.22 16.31 -11.81
C ARG A 402 2.48 17.78 -11.61
N PHE A 403 1.56 18.60 -12.03
CA PHE A 403 1.53 20.02 -11.72
C PHE A 403 0.52 20.28 -10.60
N HIS A 404 1.02 20.64 -9.43
CA HIS A 404 0.21 21.04 -8.28
C HIS A 404 -0.05 22.54 -8.33
N HIS A 405 -1.33 22.91 -8.38
CA HIS A 405 -1.73 24.31 -8.45
C HIS A 405 -2.69 24.69 -7.30
N VAL A 406 -2.70 25.97 -6.98
CA VAL A 406 -3.51 26.55 -5.88
C VAL A 406 -4.39 27.71 -6.35
N LEU A 407 -4.66 27.82 -7.64
CA LEU A 407 -4.97 29.10 -8.26
C LEU A 407 -6.39 29.28 -8.83
N LEU A 408 -7.28 28.30 -8.72
CA LEU A 408 -8.63 28.40 -9.29
C LEU A 408 -9.67 28.73 -8.22
N GLY A 409 -9.56 29.89 -7.57
CA GLY A 409 -10.46 30.30 -6.50
C GLY A 409 -10.32 29.41 -5.27
N PRO A 410 -11.36 28.68 -4.83
CA PRO A 410 -11.29 27.77 -3.68
C PRO A 410 -10.65 26.42 -4.01
N PHE A 411 -10.30 26.14 -5.29
CA PHE A 411 -9.77 24.88 -5.74
C PHE A 411 -8.25 24.81 -5.63
N ALA A 412 -7.77 23.69 -5.13
CA ALA A 412 -6.38 23.27 -5.26
C ALA A 412 -6.37 21.90 -5.91
N GLY A 413 -5.47 21.71 -6.85
CA GLY A 413 -5.55 20.53 -7.68
C GLY A 413 -4.23 20.08 -8.24
N ILE A 414 -4.33 18.93 -8.93
CA ILE A 414 -3.26 18.28 -9.65
C ILE A 414 -3.71 18.11 -11.10
N VAL A 415 -2.87 18.50 -12.04
CA VAL A 415 -2.98 18.08 -13.43
C VAL A 415 -1.75 17.25 -13.74
N GLY A 416 -1.95 16.02 -14.25
CA GLY A 416 -0.84 15.09 -14.44
C GLY A 416 -0.88 14.34 -15.75
N LEU A 417 0.31 13.92 -16.17
CA LEU A 417 0.56 13.04 -17.32
C LEU A 417 1.37 11.85 -16.82
N SER A 418 0.87 10.65 -17.04
CA SER A 418 1.56 9.39 -16.70
C SER A 418 1.85 8.56 -17.93
N GLY A 419 2.97 7.86 -17.91
CA GLY A 419 3.36 6.88 -18.91
C GLY A 419 3.93 5.63 -18.25
N LEU A 420 3.59 4.46 -18.80
CA LEU A 420 4.13 3.19 -18.35
C LEU A 420 4.38 2.29 -19.57
N ARG A 421 5.51 1.62 -19.59
CA ARG A 421 5.83 0.53 -20.49
C ARG A 421 6.26 -0.68 -19.68
N ASN A 422 5.62 -1.81 -19.91
CA ASN A 422 6.00 -3.10 -19.36
C ASN A 422 6.39 -4.02 -20.51
N GLU A 423 7.49 -4.73 -20.36
CA GLU A 423 7.98 -5.76 -21.27
C GLU A 423 8.06 -7.07 -20.48
N PHE A 424 7.51 -8.12 -21.03
CA PHE A 424 7.45 -9.42 -20.42
C PHE A 424 8.09 -10.46 -21.34
N ASP A 425 9.11 -11.16 -20.83
CA ASP A 425 9.75 -12.29 -21.47
C ASP A 425 9.51 -13.55 -20.63
N LYS A 426 9.35 -14.68 -21.27
CA LYS A 426 9.27 -16.01 -20.66
C LYS A 426 10.57 -16.78 -20.87
N PHE A 427 10.88 -17.72 -19.99
CA PHE A 427 11.96 -18.68 -20.12
C PHE A 427 11.70 -19.85 -19.16
N GLY A 428 12.34 -21.00 -19.41
CA GLY A 428 12.06 -22.24 -18.68
C GLY A 428 11.48 -23.28 -19.61
N GLU A 429 11.05 -24.41 -19.05
CA GLU A 429 10.51 -25.53 -19.80
C GLU A 429 9.02 -25.38 -20.09
N GLU A 430 8.30 -24.74 -19.17
CA GLU A 430 6.86 -24.53 -19.26
C GLU A 430 6.49 -23.21 -19.95
N THR A 431 5.36 -23.23 -20.62
CA THR A 431 4.80 -22.08 -21.29
C THR A 431 3.35 -21.87 -20.89
N LEU A 432 3.06 -20.72 -20.27
CA LEU A 432 1.70 -20.35 -19.83
C LEU A 432 1.14 -19.15 -20.60
N ILE A 433 1.97 -18.15 -20.86
CA ILE A 433 1.59 -16.91 -21.56
C ILE A 433 2.66 -16.51 -22.58
N PRO A 434 2.26 -15.90 -23.73
CA PRO A 434 3.22 -15.45 -24.74
C PRO A 434 4.03 -14.25 -24.27
N GLU A 435 5.22 -14.06 -24.87
CA GLU A 435 5.98 -12.82 -24.72
C GLU A 435 5.15 -11.63 -25.17
N ASN A 436 5.18 -10.57 -24.37
CA ASN A 436 4.31 -9.43 -24.61
C ASN A 436 4.89 -8.11 -24.11
N ALA A 437 4.34 -7.03 -24.62
CA ALA A 437 4.64 -5.70 -24.11
C ALA A 437 3.38 -4.82 -24.14
N TYR A 438 3.21 -4.00 -23.11
CA TYR A 438 2.18 -2.97 -23.16
C TYR A 438 2.71 -1.58 -22.83
N ASN A 439 2.07 -0.58 -23.42
CA ASN A 439 2.30 0.82 -23.14
C ASN A 439 0.98 1.43 -22.66
N ASN A 440 1.05 2.25 -21.60
CA ASN A 440 -0.08 2.98 -21.08
C ASN A 440 0.26 4.47 -21.01
N ILE A 441 -0.66 5.34 -21.44
CA ILE A 441 -0.53 6.79 -21.32
C ILE A 441 -1.83 7.30 -20.70
N GLY A 442 -1.71 8.12 -19.63
CA GLY A 442 -2.84 8.69 -18.93
C GLY A 442 -2.70 10.20 -18.75
N LEU A 443 -3.76 10.93 -19.04
CA LEU A 443 -3.91 12.37 -18.74
C LEU A 443 -5.00 12.52 -17.69
N TYR A 444 -4.72 13.23 -16.61
CA TYR A 444 -5.65 13.37 -15.51
C TYR A 444 -5.63 14.73 -14.83
N ALA A 445 -6.76 15.03 -14.17
CA ALA A 445 -6.89 16.18 -13.29
C ALA A 445 -7.67 15.75 -12.04
N PHE A 446 -7.27 16.27 -10.89
CA PHE A 446 -7.95 16.04 -9.62
C PHE A 446 -7.96 17.34 -8.82
N GLU A 447 -9.15 17.78 -8.45
CA GLU A 447 -9.40 19.05 -7.77
C GLU A 447 -10.05 18.83 -6.41
N GLN A 448 -9.68 19.65 -5.45
CA GLN A 448 -10.33 19.71 -4.13
C GLN A 448 -10.70 21.15 -3.77
N ALA A 449 -11.81 21.30 -3.06
CA ALA A 449 -12.26 22.59 -2.56
C ALA A 449 -12.85 22.47 -1.18
N GLU A 450 -12.49 23.41 -0.30
CA GLU A 450 -13.09 23.56 1.02
C GLU A 450 -13.98 24.83 1.03
N LEU A 451 -15.28 24.63 1.23
CA LEU A 451 -16.31 25.67 1.18
C LEU A 451 -17.15 25.65 2.48
N GLY A 452 -16.68 26.30 3.50
CA GLY A 452 -17.31 26.34 4.81
C GLY A 452 -17.38 24.96 5.47
N ARG A 453 -18.58 24.35 5.51
CA ARG A 453 -18.76 22.99 6.06
C ARG A 453 -18.63 21.87 5.03
N TRP A 454 -18.39 22.21 3.78
CA TRP A 454 -18.28 21.26 2.69
C TRP A 454 -16.83 21.10 2.24
N ASN A 455 -16.41 19.87 2.03
CA ASN A 455 -15.19 19.53 1.29
C ASN A 455 -15.61 18.72 0.07
N PHE A 456 -15.17 19.16 -1.10
CA PHE A 456 -15.46 18.50 -2.36
C PHE A 456 -14.16 17.95 -2.98
N SER A 457 -14.28 16.84 -3.68
CA SER A 457 -13.26 16.35 -4.61
C SER A 457 -13.87 16.04 -5.95
N LEU A 458 -13.17 16.34 -7.02
CA LEU A 458 -13.57 16.07 -8.39
C LEU A 458 -12.34 15.60 -9.17
N GLY A 459 -12.44 14.47 -9.81
CA GLY A 459 -11.35 13.93 -10.64
C GLY A 459 -11.82 13.37 -11.96
N ALA A 460 -11.00 13.49 -12.99
CA ALA A 460 -11.21 12.89 -14.29
C ALA A 460 -9.87 12.43 -14.87
N ARG A 461 -9.88 11.32 -15.58
CA ARG A 461 -8.70 10.76 -16.26
C ARG A 461 -9.12 10.08 -17.55
N TYR A 462 -8.28 10.20 -18.57
CA TYR A 462 -8.31 9.42 -19.80
C TYR A 462 -7.05 8.58 -19.90
N ASP A 463 -7.22 7.30 -20.17
CA ASP A 463 -6.13 6.34 -20.41
C ASP A 463 -6.24 5.73 -21.80
N TYR A 464 -5.09 5.56 -22.44
CA TYR A 464 -4.90 4.75 -23.62
C TYR A 464 -3.86 3.67 -23.36
N ARG A 465 -4.23 2.40 -23.55
CA ARG A 465 -3.34 1.24 -23.39
C ARG A 465 -3.25 0.48 -24.71
N ARG A 466 -2.03 0.11 -25.08
CA ARG A 466 -1.73 -0.76 -26.21
C ARG A 466 -0.94 -1.96 -25.73
N LEU A 467 -1.51 -3.15 -25.89
CA LEU A 467 -0.88 -4.43 -25.64
C LEU A 467 -0.48 -5.05 -26.97
N SER A 468 0.73 -5.59 -27.04
CA SER A 468 1.28 -6.36 -28.17
C SER A 468 1.74 -7.71 -27.66
N VAL A 469 1.39 -8.79 -28.33
CA VAL A 469 1.90 -10.14 -28.09
C VAL A 469 2.69 -10.61 -29.29
N GLU A 470 3.72 -11.42 -29.07
CA GLU A 470 4.53 -12.03 -30.10
C GLU A 470 3.92 -13.37 -30.57
N ASP A 471 4.41 -13.91 -31.69
CA ASP A 471 4.04 -15.25 -32.15
C ASP A 471 4.53 -16.30 -31.15
N ASP A 472 3.66 -17.24 -30.82
CA ASP A 472 3.97 -18.35 -29.93
C ASP A 472 3.30 -19.62 -30.47
N GLU A 473 4.10 -20.48 -31.12
CA GLU A 473 3.59 -21.70 -31.76
C GLU A 473 3.10 -22.71 -30.71
N GLU A 474 3.72 -22.77 -29.54
CA GLU A 474 3.38 -23.71 -28.47
C GLU A 474 2.01 -23.38 -27.86
N LEU A 475 1.74 -22.10 -27.64
CA LEU A 475 0.45 -21.62 -27.15
C LEU A 475 -0.60 -21.46 -28.27
N GLY A 476 -0.21 -21.59 -29.53
CA GLY A 476 -1.07 -21.35 -30.68
C GLY A 476 -1.46 -19.88 -30.87
N VAL A 477 -0.64 -18.96 -30.37
CA VAL A 477 -0.86 -17.52 -30.41
C VAL A 477 -0.16 -16.91 -31.62
N VAL A 478 -0.90 -16.13 -32.41
CA VAL A 478 -0.36 -15.34 -33.51
C VAL A 478 -0.13 -13.92 -33.04
N ALA A 479 0.99 -13.30 -33.44
CA ALA A 479 1.35 -11.94 -33.11
C ALA A 479 0.20 -10.96 -33.42
N GLN A 480 -0.20 -10.22 -32.43
CA GLN A 480 -1.31 -9.28 -32.55
C GLN A 480 -1.22 -8.11 -31.59
N GLN A 481 -2.06 -7.12 -31.80
CA GLN A 481 -2.13 -5.92 -30.97
C GLN A 481 -3.57 -5.64 -30.56
N ARG A 482 -3.75 -5.28 -29.29
CA ARG A 482 -5.02 -4.85 -28.70
C ARG A 482 -4.88 -3.43 -28.15
N ASN A 483 -5.90 -2.61 -28.38
CA ASN A 483 -5.94 -1.25 -27.88
C ASN A 483 -7.15 -1.07 -26.96
N TYR A 484 -6.93 -0.45 -25.83
CA TYR A 484 -7.94 -0.18 -24.81
C TYR A 484 -7.96 1.31 -24.47
N ASN A 485 -9.16 1.85 -24.33
CA ASN A 485 -9.37 3.23 -23.90
C ASN A 485 -10.27 3.25 -22.68
N SER A 486 -10.07 4.17 -21.77
CA SER A 486 -10.98 4.37 -20.66
C SER A 486 -11.04 5.82 -20.22
N VAL A 487 -12.23 6.26 -19.81
CA VAL A 487 -12.45 7.49 -19.05
C VAL A 487 -12.86 7.10 -17.64
N THR A 488 -12.13 7.55 -16.66
CA THR A 488 -12.44 7.35 -15.24
C THR A 488 -12.73 8.68 -14.57
N GLY A 489 -13.43 8.64 -13.46
CA GLY A 489 -13.80 9.85 -12.72
C GLY A 489 -14.10 9.56 -11.25
N ASN A 490 -14.03 10.62 -10.45
CA ASN A 490 -14.36 10.58 -9.04
C ASN A 490 -15.07 11.88 -8.64
N VAL A 491 -16.12 11.74 -7.85
CA VAL A 491 -16.80 12.87 -7.20
C VAL A 491 -16.98 12.52 -5.73
N GLY A 492 -16.42 13.34 -4.86
CA GLY A 492 -16.52 13.20 -3.43
C GLY A 492 -17.12 14.46 -2.79
N ALA A 493 -17.96 14.27 -1.78
CA ALA A 493 -18.49 15.34 -0.96
C ALA A 493 -18.46 14.92 0.51
N LEU A 494 -17.92 15.77 1.35
CA LEU A 494 -17.95 15.63 2.79
C LEU A 494 -18.67 16.85 3.37
N TYR A 495 -19.65 16.61 4.24
CA TYR A 495 -20.35 17.65 4.98
C TYR A 495 -20.11 17.52 6.48
N ARG A 496 -19.52 18.55 7.09
CA ARG A 496 -19.33 18.64 8.53
C ARG A 496 -20.66 19.03 9.19
N VAL A 497 -21.40 18.04 9.71
CA VAL A 497 -22.68 18.22 10.40
C VAL A 497 -22.46 18.99 11.70
N ALA A 498 -21.38 18.65 12.41
CA ALA A 498 -20.91 19.30 13.63
C ALA A 498 -19.37 19.29 13.63
N GLU A 499 -18.71 20.00 14.57
CA GLU A 499 -17.23 19.94 14.68
C GLU A 499 -16.71 18.51 14.79
N PRO A 500 -17.29 17.60 15.62
CA PRO A 500 -16.80 16.24 15.74
C PRO A 500 -17.38 15.26 14.71
N ALA A 501 -18.28 15.68 13.81
CA ALA A 501 -19.03 14.74 12.98
C ALA A 501 -19.15 15.19 11.52
N ALA A 502 -18.92 14.23 10.61
CA ALA A 502 -19.06 14.43 9.18
C ALA A 502 -19.81 13.27 8.51
N VAL A 503 -20.48 13.58 7.40
CA VAL A 503 -21.06 12.61 6.47
C VAL A 503 -20.29 12.71 5.17
N VAL A 504 -19.94 11.56 4.61
CA VAL A 504 -19.13 11.45 3.38
C VAL A 504 -19.92 10.69 2.34
N LEU A 505 -19.98 11.23 1.13
CA LEU A 505 -20.44 10.54 -0.07
C LEU A 505 -19.30 10.56 -1.10
N ASN A 506 -18.98 9.40 -1.65
CA ASN A 506 -17.98 9.28 -2.71
C ASN A 506 -18.52 8.39 -3.82
N VAL A 507 -18.39 8.83 -5.07
CA VAL A 507 -18.74 8.04 -6.26
C VAL A 507 -17.54 8.02 -7.18
N GLY A 508 -17.03 6.83 -7.47
CA GLY A 508 -15.87 6.65 -8.34
C GLY A 508 -16.13 5.65 -9.47
N ARG A 509 -15.63 5.96 -10.65
CA ARG A 509 -15.55 5.05 -11.77
C ARG A 509 -14.10 4.63 -11.98
N GLY A 510 -13.84 3.32 -11.95
CA GLY A 510 -12.55 2.72 -12.23
C GLY A 510 -12.59 1.80 -13.45
N TYR A 511 -11.40 1.35 -13.88
CA TYR A 511 -11.28 0.36 -14.95
C TYR A 511 -10.04 -0.52 -14.76
N ARG A 512 -10.07 -1.68 -15.40
CA ARG A 512 -8.95 -2.59 -15.61
C ARG A 512 -8.95 -3.07 -17.05
N ALA A 513 -7.83 -2.94 -17.73
CA ALA A 513 -7.66 -3.57 -19.05
C ALA A 513 -7.27 -5.05 -18.86
N PRO A 514 -7.74 -5.97 -19.72
CA PRO A 514 -7.29 -7.36 -19.73
C PRO A 514 -5.77 -7.45 -19.87
N THR A 515 -5.17 -8.40 -19.16
CA THR A 515 -3.73 -8.71 -19.26
C THR A 515 -3.47 -9.71 -20.39
N ALA A 516 -2.20 -9.91 -20.74
CA ALA A 516 -1.84 -10.98 -21.67
C ALA A 516 -2.24 -12.36 -21.14
N PHE A 517 -2.20 -12.55 -19.82
CA PHE A 517 -2.68 -13.76 -19.15
C PHE A 517 -4.19 -13.97 -19.39
N ASP A 518 -5.02 -12.98 -19.12
CA ASP A 518 -6.48 -13.09 -19.33
C ASP A 518 -6.83 -13.42 -20.79
N LEU A 519 -6.04 -12.92 -21.74
CA LEU A 519 -6.34 -12.99 -23.19
C LEU A 519 -5.77 -14.24 -23.88
N PHE A 520 -4.59 -14.72 -23.42
CA PHE A 520 -3.77 -15.64 -24.21
C PHE A 520 -3.14 -16.77 -23.40
N SER A 521 -3.49 -16.95 -22.11
CA SER A 521 -3.07 -18.13 -21.37
C SER A 521 -3.60 -19.39 -22.07
N ASN A 522 -2.77 -20.43 -22.19
CA ASN A 522 -3.17 -21.73 -22.72
C ASN A 522 -2.20 -22.80 -22.20
N GLY A 523 -2.33 -23.18 -20.95
CA GLY A 523 -1.41 -24.13 -20.33
C GLY A 523 -1.75 -24.44 -18.88
N VAL A 524 -0.95 -25.31 -18.31
CA VAL A 524 -1.01 -25.65 -16.89
C VAL A 524 -0.51 -24.46 -16.07
N HIS A 525 -1.22 -24.18 -15.00
CA HIS A 525 -0.83 -23.20 -14.01
C HIS A 525 -0.62 -23.92 -12.67
N GLU A 526 0.62 -24.26 -12.37
CA GLU A 526 1.01 -25.07 -11.22
C GLU A 526 0.46 -24.50 -9.91
N GLY A 527 0.65 -23.21 -9.67
CA GLY A 527 0.18 -22.54 -8.45
C GLY A 527 -1.33 -22.57 -8.23
N THR A 528 -2.13 -22.96 -9.23
CA THR A 528 -3.59 -23.12 -9.13
C THR A 528 -4.06 -24.53 -9.41
N VAL A 529 -3.14 -25.44 -9.80
CA VAL A 529 -3.40 -26.85 -10.15
C VAL A 529 -4.56 -27.00 -11.13
N ARG A 530 -4.51 -26.28 -12.26
CA ARG A 530 -5.52 -26.31 -13.30
C ARG A 530 -4.96 -25.90 -14.66
N PHE A 531 -5.64 -26.30 -15.73
CA PHE A 531 -5.35 -25.80 -17.07
C PHE A 531 -6.15 -24.51 -17.32
N GLU A 532 -5.49 -23.40 -17.68
CA GLU A 532 -6.13 -22.11 -17.91
C GLU A 532 -6.10 -21.73 -19.38
N ARG A 533 -7.28 -21.31 -19.89
CA ARG A 533 -7.46 -20.92 -21.29
C ARG A 533 -8.06 -19.52 -21.39
N GLY A 534 -7.26 -18.59 -21.93
CA GLY A 534 -7.61 -17.19 -22.12
C GLY A 534 -8.62 -16.95 -23.23
N ASP A 535 -9.23 -15.77 -23.23
CA ASP A 535 -10.14 -15.31 -24.30
C ASP A 535 -9.65 -13.98 -24.87
N SER A 536 -9.17 -14.04 -26.13
CA SER A 536 -8.64 -12.88 -26.85
C SER A 536 -9.69 -11.80 -27.16
N THR A 537 -10.97 -12.03 -26.90
CA THR A 537 -12.07 -11.08 -27.17
C THR A 537 -12.44 -10.20 -25.98
N LEU A 538 -11.83 -10.43 -24.81
CA LEU A 538 -12.14 -9.69 -23.59
C LEU A 538 -11.99 -8.17 -23.73
N GLU A 539 -12.91 -7.46 -23.09
CA GLU A 539 -12.95 -6.00 -23.02
C GLU A 539 -12.56 -5.50 -21.62
N ASN A 540 -12.41 -4.18 -21.46
CA ASN A 540 -12.15 -3.56 -20.16
C ASN A 540 -13.19 -3.92 -19.11
N GLU A 541 -12.75 -4.36 -17.92
CA GLU A 541 -13.59 -4.28 -16.74
C GLU A 541 -13.82 -2.81 -16.38
N THR A 542 -15.03 -2.45 -16.08
CA THR A 542 -15.36 -1.10 -15.59
C THR A 542 -16.22 -1.17 -14.34
N SER A 543 -15.86 -0.39 -13.34
CA SER A 543 -16.59 -0.35 -12.08
C SER A 543 -17.19 1.02 -11.81
N VAL A 544 -18.35 1.03 -11.16
CA VAL A 544 -18.92 2.22 -10.52
C VAL A 544 -19.17 1.88 -9.06
N ASN A 545 -18.42 2.53 -8.20
CA ASN A 545 -18.54 2.36 -6.74
C ASN A 545 -19.16 3.60 -6.10
N THR A 546 -20.03 3.36 -5.13
CA THR A 546 -20.62 4.40 -4.29
C THR A 546 -20.36 4.07 -2.84
N ASP A 547 -19.80 5.02 -2.10
CA ASP A 547 -19.55 4.95 -0.67
C ASP A 547 -20.38 6.01 0.07
N LEU A 548 -20.99 5.60 1.18
CA LEU A 548 -21.61 6.51 2.12
C LEU A 548 -21.10 6.18 3.51
N ALA A 549 -20.51 7.17 4.20
CA ALA A 549 -19.95 6.97 5.53
C ALA A 549 -20.30 8.10 6.48
N ILE A 550 -20.32 7.77 7.77
CA ILE A 550 -20.41 8.71 8.89
C ILE A 550 -19.10 8.61 9.66
N ARG A 551 -18.53 9.76 10.00
CA ARG A 551 -17.30 9.88 10.80
C ARG A 551 -17.60 10.72 12.02
N LEU A 552 -17.09 10.25 13.15
CA LEU A 552 -17.18 10.93 14.43
C LEU A 552 -15.80 10.98 15.06
N GLN A 553 -15.39 12.14 15.54
CA GLN A 553 -14.11 12.34 16.18
C GLN A 553 -14.25 13.35 17.31
N THR A 554 -14.10 12.88 18.53
CA THR A 554 -14.01 13.69 19.75
C THR A 554 -12.61 13.56 20.35
N ASN A 555 -12.37 14.08 21.55
CA ASN A 555 -11.08 13.96 22.23
C ASN A 555 -10.78 12.52 22.68
N ASP A 556 -11.78 11.68 22.84
CA ASP A 556 -11.71 10.34 23.42
C ASP A 556 -12.32 9.25 22.53
N LEU A 557 -13.03 9.62 21.45
CA LEU A 557 -13.67 8.68 20.55
C LEU A 557 -13.41 9.04 19.10
N SER A 558 -12.89 8.08 18.34
CA SER A 558 -12.85 8.08 16.88
C SER A 558 -13.71 6.94 16.35
N ALA A 559 -14.64 7.21 15.46
CA ALA A 559 -15.48 6.19 14.85
C ALA A 559 -15.77 6.51 13.39
N GLU A 560 -15.72 5.48 12.55
CA GLU A 560 -16.19 5.52 11.16
C GLU A 560 -17.09 4.32 10.92
N ALA A 561 -18.22 4.55 10.26
CA ALA A 561 -19.08 3.50 9.76
C ALA A 561 -19.55 3.85 8.36
N GLY A 562 -19.41 2.92 7.43
CA GLY A 562 -19.74 3.14 6.03
C GLY A 562 -20.37 1.93 5.37
N VAL A 563 -21.10 2.18 4.31
CA VAL A 563 -21.65 1.18 3.39
C VAL A 563 -21.16 1.48 1.99
N PHE A 564 -20.97 0.42 1.20
CA PHE A 564 -20.55 0.56 -0.19
C PHE A 564 -21.34 -0.32 -1.14
N ALA A 565 -21.40 0.12 -2.39
CA ALA A 565 -21.94 -0.67 -3.50
C ALA A 565 -21.06 -0.45 -4.73
N ASN A 566 -20.45 -1.52 -5.24
CA ASN A 566 -19.61 -1.53 -6.41
C ASN A 566 -20.25 -2.42 -7.50
N TYR A 567 -20.56 -1.84 -8.64
CA TYR A 567 -21.07 -2.52 -9.83
C TYR A 567 -19.94 -2.60 -10.84
N ILE A 568 -19.61 -3.82 -11.29
CA ILE A 568 -18.53 -4.07 -12.23
C ILE A 568 -19.14 -4.72 -13.47
N ASP A 569 -18.99 -4.07 -14.60
CA ASP A 569 -19.34 -4.63 -15.90
C ASP A 569 -18.09 -5.27 -16.53
N ASN A 570 -18.29 -6.35 -17.28
CA ASN A 570 -17.24 -7.16 -17.90
C ASN A 570 -16.23 -7.73 -16.87
N PHE A 571 -16.69 -8.13 -15.70
CA PHE A 571 -15.87 -8.75 -14.67
C PHE A 571 -15.23 -10.03 -15.20
N ILE A 572 -13.91 -10.10 -15.23
CA ILE A 572 -13.12 -11.23 -15.75
C ILE A 572 -12.91 -12.25 -14.63
N PHE A 573 -13.23 -13.51 -14.91
CA PHE A 573 -13.06 -14.59 -13.94
C PHE A 573 -12.81 -15.93 -14.63
N PRO A 574 -12.04 -16.85 -14.01
CA PRO A 574 -11.93 -18.23 -14.50
C PRO A 574 -13.23 -18.98 -14.23
N ASN A 575 -13.68 -19.76 -15.20
CA ASN A 575 -14.90 -20.54 -15.13
C ASN A 575 -14.61 -22.00 -15.50
N PRO A 576 -14.91 -22.99 -14.61
CA PRO A 576 -14.67 -24.39 -14.92
C PRO A 576 -15.54 -24.85 -16.06
N THR A 577 -14.95 -25.57 -17.02
CA THR A 577 -15.68 -26.13 -18.18
C THR A 577 -16.29 -27.48 -17.88
N GLY A 578 -15.79 -28.20 -16.85
CA GLY A 578 -16.10 -29.60 -16.58
C GLY A 578 -15.32 -30.59 -17.48
N GLU A 579 -14.45 -30.11 -18.34
CA GLU A 579 -13.55 -30.89 -19.19
C GLU A 579 -12.16 -30.99 -18.52
N LEU A 580 -11.46 -32.10 -18.79
CA LEU A 580 -10.08 -32.30 -18.37
C LEU A 580 -9.16 -32.11 -19.58
N ASP A 581 -8.01 -31.48 -19.36
CA ASP A 581 -6.96 -31.44 -20.34
C ASP A 581 -6.40 -32.85 -20.59
N PRO A 582 -6.27 -33.27 -21.84
CA PRO A 582 -5.86 -34.64 -22.16
C PRO A 582 -4.41 -34.98 -21.78
N GLU A 583 -3.53 -33.98 -21.70
CA GLU A 583 -2.10 -34.17 -21.42
C GLU A 583 -1.83 -34.12 -19.92
N SER A 584 -2.31 -33.12 -19.23
CA SER A 584 -2.08 -32.93 -17.79
C SER A 584 -3.10 -33.65 -16.90
N GLY A 585 -4.28 -33.97 -17.43
CA GLY A 585 -5.39 -34.54 -16.66
C GLY A 585 -6.08 -33.51 -15.75
N LEU A 586 -5.66 -32.25 -15.77
CA LEU A 586 -6.20 -31.16 -14.95
C LEU A 586 -7.51 -30.61 -15.54
N GLN A 587 -8.35 -30.05 -14.67
CA GLN A 587 -9.59 -29.40 -15.10
C GLN A 587 -9.30 -28.13 -15.89
N ILE A 588 -9.99 -27.95 -17.02
CA ILE A 588 -9.88 -26.74 -17.87
C ILE A 588 -10.77 -25.64 -17.31
N PHE A 589 -10.18 -24.46 -17.15
CA PHE A 589 -10.86 -23.23 -16.79
C PHE A 589 -10.76 -22.21 -17.93
N ASP A 590 -11.90 -21.81 -18.48
CA ASP A 590 -11.97 -20.71 -19.46
C ASP A 590 -12.01 -19.36 -18.75
N ILE A 591 -11.23 -18.40 -19.21
CA ILE A 591 -11.32 -17.02 -18.75
C ILE A 591 -12.52 -16.35 -19.42
N ASN A 592 -13.51 -15.99 -18.63
CA ASN A 592 -14.79 -15.44 -19.08
C ASN A 592 -15.04 -14.03 -18.56
N GLN A 593 -16.02 -13.33 -19.14
CA GLN A 593 -16.52 -12.05 -18.66
C GLN A 593 -17.98 -12.12 -18.24
N GLY A 594 -18.32 -11.40 -17.17
CA GLY A 594 -19.70 -11.27 -16.68
C GLY A 594 -19.92 -9.94 -15.97
N ASN A 595 -21.09 -9.77 -15.36
CA ASN A 595 -21.39 -8.60 -14.56
C ASN A 595 -21.38 -8.95 -13.08
N ALA A 596 -20.66 -8.19 -12.27
CA ALA A 596 -20.54 -8.42 -10.86
C ALA A 596 -21.15 -7.27 -10.03
N ARG A 597 -21.50 -7.57 -8.79
CA ARG A 597 -21.88 -6.59 -7.79
C ARG A 597 -21.29 -6.98 -6.45
N LEU A 598 -20.57 -6.03 -5.83
CA LEU A 598 -20.10 -6.16 -4.47
C LEU A 598 -20.78 -5.10 -3.61
N THR A 599 -21.33 -5.51 -2.47
CA THR A 599 -21.97 -4.61 -1.51
C THR A 599 -21.52 -5.01 -0.12
N GLY A 600 -21.44 -4.04 0.79
CA GLY A 600 -21.01 -4.36 2.14
C GLY A 600 -21.02 -3.17 3.07
N PHE A 601 -20.49 -3.42 4.26
CA PHE A 601 -20.25 -2.39 5.25
C PHE A 601 -18.89 -2.55 5.91
N GLU A 602 -18.40 -1.46 6.43
CA GLU A 602 -17.16 -1.37 7.21
C GLU A 602 -17.40 -0.46 8.40
N ALA A 603 -16.86 -0.83 9.54
CA ALA A 603 -16.92 -0.01 10.74
C ALA A 603 -15.59 -0.11 11.50
N ALA A 604 -15.17 1.01 12.08
CA ALA A 604 -14.02 1.09 12.98
C ALA A 604 -14.39 2.00 14.14
N VAL A 605 -13.96 1.65 15.33
CA VAL A 605 -14.10 2.46 16.54
C VAL A 605 -12.84 2.38 17.37
N GLU A 606 -12.39 3.51 17.87
CA GLU A 606 -11.34 3.63 18.85
C GLU A 606 -11.83 4.54 19.98
N TYR A 607 -11.81 4.03 21.20
CA TYR A 607 -12.34 4.71 22.37
C TYR A 607 -11.36 4.66 23.53
N HIS A 608 -10.94 5.82 23.95
CA HIS A 608 -10.08 6.04 25.12
C HIS A 608 -10.95 6.22 26.35
N VAL A 609 -11.28 5.10 27.02
CA VAL A 609 -12.12 5.07 28.22
C VAL A 609 -11.53 5.94 29.33
N THR A 610 -10.20 5.88 29.43
CA THR A 610 -9.38 6.73 30.30
C THR A 610 -8.05 7.03 29.57
N SER A 611 -7.19 7.85 30.16
CA SER A 611 -5.82 8.02 29.64
C SER A 611 -4.95 6.76 29.67
N LEU A 612 -5.41 5.67 30.28
CA LEU A 612 -4.68 4.41 30.39
C LEU A 612 -5.38 3.25 29.70
N LEU A 613 -6.68 3.31 29.47
CA LEU A 613 -7.46 2.21 28.86
C LEU A 613 -8.01 2.62 27.51
N HIS A 614 -7.56 1.94 26.48
CA HIS A 614 -7.92 2.13 25.09
C HIS A 614 -8.61 0.89 24.54
N LEU A 615 -9.75 1.09 23.90
CA LEU A 615 -10.52 0.05 23.23
C LEU A 615 -10.56 0.32 21.74
N ARG A 616 -10.29 -0.70 20.93
CA ARG A 616 -10.40 -0.63 19.48
C ARG A 616 -11.23 -1.79 18.97
N GLY A 617 -12.09 -1.53 17.99
CA GLY A 617 -12.87 -2.55 17.31
C GLY A 617 -13.05 -2.22 15.84
N THR A 618 -13.07 -3.25 15.00
CA THR A 618 -13.45 -3.14 13.58
C THR A 618 -14.46 -4.22 13.23
N ALA A 619 -15.29 -3.97 12.24
CA ALA A 619 -16.18 -4.98 11.66
C ALA A 619 -16.31 -4.73 10.16
N ASP A 620 -16.29 -5.77 9.37
CA ASP A 620 -16.44 -5.70 7.92
C ASP A 620 -17.17 -6.92 7.35
N TYR A 621 -17.94 -6.66 6.30
CA TYR A 621 -18.65 -7.67 5.53
C TYR A 621 -18.75 -7.26 4.07
N THR A 622 -18.49 -8.20 3.19
CA THR A 622 -18.66 -8.05 1.74
C THR A 622 -19.52 -9.17 1.19
N ARG A 623 -20.48 -8.81 0.35
CA ARG A 623 -21.28 -9.72 -0.45
C ARG A 623 -20.96 -9.51 -1.92
N GLY A 624 -20.37 -10.53 -2.56
CA GLY A 624 -20.12 -10.59 -4.01
C GLY A 624 -21.17 -11.44 -4.71
N GLN A 625 -21.63 -10.99 -5.88
CA GLN A 625 -22.62 -11.70 -6.68
C GLN A 625 -22.38 -11.47 -8.17
N ASN A 626 -22.38 -12.54 -8.96
CA ASN A 626 -22.53 -12.46 -10.40
C ASN A 626 -23.98 -12.04 -10.72
N ARG A 627 -24.16 -10.92 -11.42
CA ARG A 627 -25.48 -10.35 -11.70
C ARG A 627 -26.22 -11.09 -12.82
N SER A 628 -25.50 -11.79 -13.69
CA SER A 628 -26.07 -12.53 -14.82
C SER A 628 -26.69 -13.85 -14.38
N THR A 629 -26.01 -14.57 -13.48
CA THR A 629 -26.43 -15.89 -12.97
C THR A 629 -27.13 -15.81 -11.61
N GLY A 630 -26.84 -14.78 -10.83
CA GLY A 630 -27.30 -14.65 -9.43
C GLY A 630 -26.44 -15.44 -8.44
N THR A 631 -25.41 -16.16 -8.89
CA THR A 631 -24.50 -16.95 -8.05
C THR A 631 -23.55 -16.05 -7.24
N PRO A 632 -23.03 -16.52 -6.11
CA PRO A 632 -21.94 -15.85 -5.41
C PRO A 632 -20.69 -15.75 -6.28
N LEU A 633 -19.83 -14.76 -6.02
CA LEU A 633 -18.48 -14.71 -6.58
C LEU A 633 -17.54 -15.56 -5.71
N PRO A 634 -16.50 -16.18 -6.30
CA PRO A 634 -15.49 -16.93 -5.57
C PRO A 634 -14.64 -16.01 -4.65
N PHE A 635 -14.02 -16.57 -3.63
CA PHE A 635 -13.08 -15.89 -2.73
C PHE A 635 -13.60 -14.60 -2.07
N ILE A 636 -14.91 -14.45 -1.88
CA ILE A 636 -15.48 -13.35 -1.11
C ILE A 636 -15.39 -13.67 0.39
N PRO A 637 -14.64 -12.88 1.19
CA PRO A 637 -14.43 -13.19 2.60
C PRO A 637 -15.72 -13.15 3.42
N PRO A 638 -15.85 -13.97 4.48
CA PRO A 638 -16.97 -13.91 5.41
C PRO A 638 -16.94 -12.63 6.26
N PHE A 639 -17.98 -12.45 7.09
CA PHE A 639 -17.98 -11.41 8.11
C PHE A 639 -16.83 -11.60 9.08
N ARG A 640 -16.14 -10.48 9.43
CA ARG A 640 -15.11 -10.41 10.44
C ARG A 640 -15.38 -9.29 11.44
N ALA A 641 -15.03 -9.55 12.68
CA ALA A 641 -14.86 -8.52 13.71
C ALA A 641 -13.48 -8.67 14.36
N THR A 642 -12.79 -7.55 14.57
CA THR A 642 -11.56 -7.50 15.37
C THR A 642 -11.78 -6.63 16.60
N TYR A 643 -11.09 -6.94 17.68
CA TYR A 643 -11.22 -6.19 18.92
C TYR A 643 -9.92 -6.21 19.71
N ARG A 644 -9.61 -5.11 20.40
CA ARG A 644 -8.45 -4.98 21.28
C ARG A 644 -8.76 -4.05 22.44
N ALA A 645 -8.39 -4.48 23.64
CA ALA A 645 -8.29 -3.64 24.82
C ALA A 645 -6.79 -3.49 25.16
N ARG A 646 -6.30 -2.26 25.31
CA ARG A 646 -4.93 -1.93 25.68
C ARG A 646 -4.92 -1.10 26.96
N LEU A 647 -4.16 -1.54 27.91
CA LEU A 647 -3.90 -0.84 29.17
C LEU A 647 -2.48 -0.29 29.13
N GLU A 648 -2.32 1.00 29.21
CA GLU A 648 -1.03 1.68 29.32
C GLU A 648 -0.63 1.87 30.77
N GLY A 649 0.63 1.68 31.06
CA GLY A 649 1.17 1.92 32.39
C GLY A 649 1.78 3.31 32.50
N ARG A 650 2.12 3.70 33.72
CA ARG A 650 2.80 4.97 34.00
C ARG A 650 4.30 4.84 33.75
N GLU A 651 4.88 5.86 33.20
CA GLU A 651 6.33 5.97 33.06
C GLU A 651 6.95 6.26 34.43
N ASP A 652 8.04 5.57 34.78
CA ASP A 652 8.73 5.72 36.04
C ASP A 652 10.23 6.14 35.91
N GLY A 653 10.64 6.49 34.68
CA GLY A 653 12.01 6.87 34.33
C GLY A 653 12.95 5.69 34.05
N LEU A 654 12.64 4.48 34.50
CA LEU A 654 13.31 3.23 34.14
C LEU A 654 12.59 2.52 33.04
N VAL A 655 11.26 2.63 33.00
CA VAL A 655 10.38 2.02 32.03
C VAL A 655 9.53 3.09 31.33
N GLN A 656 9.63 3.16 30.03
CA GLN A 656 8.92 4.10 29.18
C GLN A 656 7.77 3.40 28.46
N ARG A 657 6.60 4.05 28.40
CA ARG A 657 5.41 3.59 27.69
C ARG A 657 5.08 2.10 27.85
N PRO A 658 5.06 1.57 29.10
CA PRO A 658 4.69 0.18 29.29
C PRO A 658 3.22 -0.03 28.96
N TYR A 659 2.91 -1.13 28.28
CA TYR A 659 1.53 -1.49 27.98
C TYR A 659 1.29 -2.99 28.08
N PHE A 660 0.01 -3.33 28.25
CA PHE A 660 -0.50 -4.68 28.11
C PHE A 660 -1.78 -4.64 27.27
N SER A 661 -1.97 -5.61 26.37
CA SER A 661 -3.16 -5.68 25.54
C SER A 661 -3.71 -7.09 25.43
N VAL A 662 -5.02 -7.15 25.31
CA VAL A 662 -5.76 -8.37 24.95
C VAL A 662 -6.61 -8.04 23.74
N GLY A 663 -6.54 -8.85 22.70
CA GLY A 663 -7.30 -8.66 21.49
C GLY A 663 -7.61 -9.97 20.78
N GLY A 664 -8.24 -9.87 19.65
CA GLY A 664 -8.54 -11.01 18.82
C GLY A 664 -9.34 -10.67 17.59
N GLU A 665 -9.67 -11.70 16.84
CA GLU A 665 -10.57 -11.63 15.71
C GLU A 665 -11.55 -12.79 15.70
N SER A 666 -12.74 -12.54 15.18
CA SER A 666 -13.77 -13.54 14.96
C SER A 666 -14.21 -13.51 13.51
N ASN A 667 -14.13 -14.63 12.84
CA ASN A 667 -14.57 -14.85 11.47
C ASN A 667 -15.73 -15.83 11.46
N THR A 668 -16.81 -15.49 10.77
CA THR A 668 -17.91 -16.43 10.59
C THR A 668 -17.60 -17.40 9.47
N ARG A 669 -18.26 -18.58 9.44
CA ARG A 669 -18.25 -19.43 8.27
C ARG A 669 -18.85 -18.70 7.07
N GLN A 670 -18.23 -18.80 5.88
CA GLN A 670 -18.83 -18.30 4.66
C GLN A 670 -20.01 -19.18 4.23
N SER A 671 -21.20 -18.59 4.19
CA SER A 671 -22.44 -19.29 3.83
C SER A 671 -22.85 -19.13 2.37
N ARG A 672 -22.15 -18.31 1.61
CA ARG A 672 -22.43 -17.98 0.22
C ARG A 672 -21.24 -18.38 -0.64
N LEU A 673 -21.27 -19.62 -1.12
CA LEU A 673 -20.19 -20.21 -1.88
C LEU A 673 -20.53 -20.20 -3.37
N ASP A 674 -19.52 -20.04 -4.20
CA ASP A 674 -19.57 -20.54 -5.57
C ASP A 674 -19.56 -22.07 -5.57
N THR A 675 -19.94 -22.69 -6.68
CA THR A 675 -20.11 -24.14 -6.80
C THR A 675 -18.82 -24.92 -6.56
N GLU A 676 -17.68 -24.31 -6.83
CA GLU A 676 -16.34 -24.92 -6.72
C GLU A 676 -15.61 -24.55 -5.41
N ASP A 677 -16.22 -23.75 -4.55
CA ASP A 677 -15.52 -23.22 -3.36
C ASP A 677 -15.82 -24.04 -2.09
N PHE A 678 -14.84 -24.11 -1.19
CA PHE A 678 -14.95 -24.77 0.11
C PHE A 678 -14.96 -23.72 1.22
N ALA A 679 -15.87 -23.88 2.19
CA ALA A 679 -15.95 -23.02 3.36
C ALA A 679 -15.47 -23.76 4.61
N PRO A 680 -14.29 -23.37 5.14
CA PRO A 680 -13.90 -23.80 6.48
C PRO A 680 -14.90 -23.28 7.53
N GLU A 681 -14.87 -23.88 8.72
CA GLU A 681 -15.69 -23.43 9.86
C GLU A 681 -15.28 -22.01 10.28
N GLY A 682 -16.20 -21.29 10.94
CA GLY A 682 -15.90 -20.02 11.57
C GLY A 682 -14.99 -20.20 12.78
N TYR A 683 -14.16 -19.21 13.08
CA TYR A 683 -13.18 -19.30 14.17
C TYR A 683 -13.06 -18.01 14.96
N THR A 684 -12.45 -18.10 16.14
CA THR A 684 -12.11 -16.94 16.97
C THR A 684 -10.70 -17.10 17.51
N LEU A 685 -9.83 -16.16 17.17
CA LEU A 685 -8.46 -16.10 17.68
C LEU A 685 -8.36 -15.07 18.79
N VAL A 686 -7.59 -15.39 19.82
CA VAL A 686 -7.26 -14.47 20.91
C VAL A 686 -5.76 -14.22 20.92
N HIS A 687 -5.38 -12.96 21.12
CA HIS A 687 -4.01 -12.50 21.12
C HIS A 687 -3.70 -11.72 22.39
N LEU A 688 -2.46 -11.83 22.88
CA LEU A 688 -1.93 -11.01 23.96
C LEU A 688 -0.77 -10.16 23.43
N GLY A 689 -0.61 -8.96 23.97
CA GLY A 689 0.52 -8.09 23.68
C GLY A 689 1.02 -7.41 24.95
N ALA A 690 2.30 -7.19 25.05
CA ALA A 690 2.93 -6.38 26.09
C ALA A 690 4.17 -5.70 25.55
N GLY A 691 4.46 -4.50 25.98
CA GLY A 691 5.68 -3.81 25.56
C GLY A 691 6.11 -2.73 26.53
N PHE A 692 7.35 -2.31 26.39
CA PHE A 692 7.94 -1.22 27.16
C PHE A 692 9.24 -0.72 26.51
N GLY A 693 9.64 0.51 26.84
CA GLY A 693 10.94 1.07 26.49
C GLY A 693 11.86 1.13 27.70
N VAL A 694 13.16 1.02 27.43
CA VAL A 694 14.23 1.18 28.43
C VAL A 694 15.18 2.27 27.95
N PRO A 695 15.41 3.33 28.74
CA PRO A 695 16.40 4.37 28.42
C PRO A 695 17.81 3.79 28.26
N ALA A 696 18.52 4.14 27.20
CA ALA A 696 19.86 3.65 26.92
C ALA A 696 20.71 4.77 26.29
N GLY A 697 21.53 5.48 27.06
CA GLY A 697 22.55 6.39 26.54
C GLY A 697 22.06 7.57 25.69
N GLY A 698 20.86 8.11 25.97
CA GLY A 698 20.24 9.21 25.21
C GLY A 698 19.22 8.77 24.17
N THR A 699 19.02 7.48 24.01
CA THR A 699 17.96 6.86 23.20
C THR A 699 17.10 5.92 24.05
N SER A 700 16.15 5.23 23.45
CA SER A 700 15.33 4.19 24.10
C SER A 700 15.38 2.90 23.30
N ILE A 701 15.48 1.78 24.00
CA ILE A 701 15.32 0.46 23.42
C ILE A 701 13.88 0.00 23.72
N ALA A 702 13.09 -0.18 22.68
CA ALA A 702 11.72 -0.68 22.80
C ALA A 702 11.69 -2.21 22.69
N PHE A 703 10.91 -2.84 23.55
CA PHE A 703 10.61 -4.27 23.55
C PHE A 703 9.12 -4.44 23.35
N ASP A 704 8.74 -5.33 22.42
CA ASP A 704 7.37 -5.72 22.14
C ASP A 704 7.25 -7.24 22.14
N PHE A 705 6.27 -7.76 22.87
CA PHE A 705 5.97 -9.16 23.00
C PHE A 705 4.54 -9.42 22.55
N GLN A 706 4.36 -10.35 21.64
CA GLN A 706 3.04 -10.76 21.17
C GLN A 706 2.89 -12.27 21.29
N LEU A 707 1.72 -12.71 21.72
CA LEU A 707 1.31 -14.09 21.68
C LEU A 707 0.06 -14.17 20.81
N ARG A 708 0.22 -14.67 19.61
CA ARG A 708 -0.85 -14.84 18.62
C ARG A 708 -1.44 -16.24 18.73
N ASN A 709 -2.73 -16.38 18.45
CA ASN A 709 -3.48 -17.64 18.60
C ASN A 709 -3.21 -18.29 19.97
N LEU A 710 -3.55 -17.58 21.05
CA LEU A 710 -3.26 -17.98 22.45
C LEU A 710 -3.69 -19.41 22.76
N PHE A 711 -4.85 -19.82 22.28
CA PHE A 711 -5.46 -21.12 22.58
C PHE A 711 -5.05 -22.23 21.61
N ASP A 712 -4.22 -21.93 20.62
CA ASP A 712 -3.81 -22.88 19.57
C ASP A 712 -5.01 -23.41 18.79
N GLU A 713 -5.95 -22.50 18.47
CA GLU A 713 -7.18 -22.81 17.75
C GLU A 713 -6.86 -23.39 16.38
N GLU A 714 -7.52 -24.49 16.05
CA GLU A 714 -7.49 -25.11 14.73
C GLU A 714 -8.39 -24.32 13.79
N TYR A 715 -7.81 -23.69 12.77
CA TYR A 715 -8.58 -22.90 11.82
C TYR A 715 -7.96 -22.90 10.42
N ALA A 716 -8.79 -22.64 9.43
CA ALA A 716 -8.36 -22.28 8.08
C ALA A 716 -9.05 -20.98 7.66
N ASN A 717 -8.27 -20.02 7.18
CA ASN A 717 -8.81 -18.78 6.65
C ASN A 717 -9.51 -19.05 5.31
N PHE A 718 -10.68 -18.47 5.10
CA PHE A 718 -11.42 -18.64 3.84
C PHE A 718 -10.63 -18.20 2.61
N LEU A 719 -9.72 -17.24 2.75
CA LEU A 719 -8.84 -16.75 1.67
C LEU A 719 -7.49 -17.49 1.60
N SER A 720 -7.24 -18.49 2.44
CA SER A 720 -6.07 -19.37 2.27
C SER A 720 -6.28 -20.27 1.06
N ARG A 721 -5.28 -20.35 0.19
CA ARG A 721 -5.28 -21.30 -0.94
C ARG A 721 -5.15 -22.73 -0.45
N TYR A 722 -4.65 -22.93 0.76
CA TYR A 722 -4.45 -24.22 1.40
C TYR A 722 -5.67 -24.72 2.20
N LYS A 723 -6.75 -23.93 2.27
CA LYS A 723 -7.91 -24.18 3.14
C LYS A 723 -8.58 -25.55 3.01
N THR A 724 -8.38 -26.26 1.90
CA THR A 724 -8.95 -27.58 1.62
C THR A 724 -8.15 -28.73 2.23
N TYR A 725 -6.84 -28.53 2.46
CA TYR A 725 -5.93 -29.59 2.87
C TYR A 725 -4.99 -29.20 4.02
N ALA A 726 -4.87 -27.90 4.36
CA ALA A 726 -4.01 -27.45 5.44
C ALA A 726 -4.67 -26.37 6.32
N LEU A 727 -4.27 -26.36 7.61
CA LEU A 727 -4.64 -25.34 8.57
C LEU A 727 -3.69 -24.15 8.49
N ASP A 728 -4.17 -23.00 8.96
CA ASP A 728 -3.34 -21.79 9.13
C ASP A 728 -2.46 -21.90 10.40
N PRO A 729 -1.48 -20.98 10.61
CA PRO A 729 -0.50 -21.05 11.68
C PRO A 729 -1.10 -21.18 13.06
N GLY A 730 -0.58 -22.10 13.85
CA GLY A 730 -0.92 -22.31 15.26
C GLY A 730 -0.40 -21.18 16.15
N ARG A 731 -0.24 -21.48 17.45
CA ARG A 731 0.26 -20.51 18.42
C ARG A 731 1.62 -19.98 18.03
N ASN A 732 1.77 -18.63 18.16
CA ASN A 732 3.01 -17.95 17.80
C ASN A 732 3.39 -16.91 18.86
N PHE A 733 4.57 -17.05 19.43
CA PHE A 733 5.18 -16.02 20.25
C PHE A 733 6.14 -15.18 19.41
N VAL A 734 5.95 -13.85 19.39
CA VAL A 734 6.78 -12.91 18.65
C VAL A 734 7.43 -11.95 19.64
N LEU A 735 8.75 -11.84 19.58
CA LEU A 735 9.54 -10.82 20.26
C LEU A 735 10.05 -9.83 19.22
N GLN A 736 9.86 -8.54 19.49
CA GLN A 736 10.48 -7.47 18.70
C GLN A 736 11.33 -6.57 19.62
N VAL A 737 12.46 -6.14 19.10
CA VAL A 737 13.36 -5.18 19.78
C VAL A 737 13.74 -4.08 18.79
N GLY A 738 13.52 -2.83 19.17
CA GLY A 738 13.80 -1.69 18.31
C GLY A 738 14.51 -0.57 19.03
N THR A 739 15.36 0.18 18.32
CA THR A 739 15.97 1.41 18.82
C THR A 739 16.23 2.39 17.68
N GLU A 740 16.16 3.67 18.01
CA GLU A 740 16.58 4.77 17.12
C GLU A 740 17.72 5.53 17.79
N PHE A 741 18.72 5.98 17.03
CA PHE A 741 19.92 6.64 17.56
C PHE A 741 20.46 7.74 16.65
#